data_760f0f011435f9315089b910b06d2e3a
#
_entry.id   760f0f011435f9315089b910b06d2e3a
#
_cell.length_a   1.000
_cell.length_b   1.000
_cell.length_c   1.000
_cell.angle_alpha   90.00
_cell.angle_beta   90.00
_cell.angle_gamma   90.00
#
_symmetry.space_group_name_H-M   'P 1'
#
loop_
_entity.id
_entity.type
_entity.pdbx_description
1 polymer ?
#
loop_
_entity_poly.entity_id
_entity_poly.type
_entity_poly.pdbx_seq_one_letter_code
_entity_poly.pdbx_strand_id
1 'polypeptide(L)'
;MQSNPRTTAVEFDKNRRALAERCQSYVQEGLTLRQIAIKLNAEEISTKTGRQWTPGNVGALMRAPTPPIVKVSQAEVRRNARKSKKKGHTKRTDINLEWVATHHPELENWRVLAVEWLKGREAALGQAMQGINAFFDFMVETQLPTNPAELLLHKTQVPDFYETTWGPERTNGKIFVNNSTHSFIEWVLTRPEFCEEDDDERLQTSPAFRNPIPYLSRSGLAKHMESVRSTLPYGYIDELRKMIAEGPNFKDWKFAQDALGVVKTGDEDGTKRGPIWFEVSEQLIDKSDPDCVWRKRTRLVPSVPGNVGQGRLKETIYEMWSPVRWVALLVKLQLPLRTMQVRMLDSGEADTWKWQDGEWVLNANKLALGNEKRPYSNGVFLRPNRLIDGDAKVVLHINTNKTADREKAGPSKGYNVPWITGGPLHQDPFYWFEKLRRWQEKYNPLKQLTRWSDLDARHIPMKSAAQLATYPDTAFLFRTPENSERTDLPPAIQLLERPWFSCLEELQKRLGPRGETLPNGAPIRLVPDKEHRAKNSLATLFSLHSLRVSLITALALDGQVPLAILQKIAGHSRLVMTLYYTKPGAMQSREAIQAGVTRLQDSSDSTIIDWLANAEYDQLVRDAIANNEASLLAAIPEQKHLRTPAGWMAMVDGLCLVGGNNCETEAPGCHNGGPNIGNDTAPRHIPVPGGARNCPMCRWFVTKPYFLPQLAARWNNVSYHCYDAKEQVVLAEQRFRALEDRRAEALSTDQIFQEHKQYLEAQRTLEFSIRKFDELTQTLAAITRLMERCRKVLSSGEGVSLISVGGQQELSYAIEEVSSELLQLSGVCEGSVLYQDLDPGKAVLRQGQLLDAALMRDSLPPVFMTLTEEEQKLVGSSLLRLLAAQMNPENPALGRYEVISLIDARQSLRNRLGASVDEALRVAVTNSSEARAIPFKPLK
;
A
#
# COMPACT_ATOMS: atom_id res chain seq x y z
N MET A 1 53.48 9.88 27.64
CA MET A 1 52.02 9.98 27.58
C MET A 1 51.52 8.99 26.54
N GLN A 2 50.95 7.86 26.95
CA GLN A 2 50.37 6.91 26.02
C GLN A 2 49.02 7.45 25.53
N SER A 3 48.92 7.76 24.26
CA SER A 3 47.65 8.21 23.62
C SER A 3 46.61 7.09 23.66
N ASN A 4 45.43 7.47 24.10
CA ASN A 4 44.29 6.52 24.21
C ASN A 4 43.96 5.93 22.83
N PRO A 5 43.98 4.60 22.62
CA PRO A 5 43.81 3.97 21.29
C PRO A 5 42.46 4.26 20.63
N ARG A 6 41.44 4.72 21.35
CA ARG A 6 40.15 5.15 20.80
C ARG A 6 40.23 6.52 20.10
N THR A 7 41.08 7.43 20.57
CA THR A 7 41.25 8.76 19.98
C THR A 7 41.98 8.66 18.62
N THR A 8 42.99 7.82 18.53
CA THR A 8 43.74 7.56 17.31
C THR A 8 42.92 6.92 16.18
N ALA A 9 41.99 6.04 16.52
CA ALA A 9 41.14 5.38 15.55
C ALA A 9 40.11 6.35 14.93
N VAL A 10 39.56 7.26 15.72
CA VAL A 10 38.57 8.28 15.26
C VAL A 10 39.26 9.33 14.37
N GLU A 11 40.48 9.69 14.69
CA GLU A 11 41.27 10.67 13.94
C GLU A 11 41.77 10.07 12.60
N PHE A 12 42.13 8.80 12.61
CA PHE A 12 42.47 8.04 11.41
C PHE A 12 41.27 7.93 10.45
N ASP A 13 40.07 7.57 10.94
CA ASP A 13 38.88 7.43 10.10
C ASP A 13 38.42 8.75 9.50
N LYS A 14 38.65 9.89 10.19
CA LYS A 14 38.41 11.22 9.63
C LYS A 14 39.36 11.57 8.47
N ASN A 15 40.61 11.19 8.58
CA ASN A 15 41.66 11.57 7.64
C ASN A 15 41.93 10.49 6.57
N ARG A 16 41.23 9.35 6.65
CA ARG A 16 41.48 8.16 5.82
C ARG A 16 41.41 8.43 4.31
N ARG A 17 40.45 9.26 3.89
CA ARG A 17 40.28 9.58 2.46
C ARG A 17 41.43 10.41 1.94
N ALA A 18 41.78 11.49 2.64
CA ALA A 18 42.91 12.33 2.29
C ALA A 18 44.23 11.54 2.27
N LEU A 19 44.39 10.61 3.21
CA LEU A 19 45.56 9.73 3.26
C LEU A 19 45.59 8.71 2.10
N ALA A 20 44.47 8.17 1.70
CA ALA A 20 44.35 7.28 0.54
C ALA A 20 44.64 8.03 -0.77
N GLU A 21 44.08 9.21 -0.95
CA GLU A 21 44.33 10.09 -2.11
C GLU A 21 45.82 10.49 -2.19
N ARG A 22 46.43 10.81 -1.05
CA ARG A 22 47.86 11.09 -0.95
C ARG A 22 48.75 9.88 -1.30
N CYS A 23 48.35 8.66 -0.87
CA CYS A 23 49.06 7.46 -1.27
C CYS A 23 48.93 7.17 -2.77
N GLN A 24 47.79 7.51 -3.37
CA GLN A 24 47.58 7.39 -4.84
C GLN A 24 48.46 8.38 -5.60
N SER A 25 48.60 9.61 -5.12
CA SER A 25 49.53 10.60 -5.70
C SER A 25 50.97 10.08 -5.69
N TYR A 26 51.42 9.52 -4.59
CA TYR A 26 52.78 8.96 -4.50
C TYR A 26 52.98 7.77 -5.47
N VAL A 27 51.99 6.97 -5.76
CA VAL A 27 52.05 5.92 -6.80
C VAL A 27 52.16 6.55 -8.19
N GLN A 28 51.44 7.62 -8.47
CA GLN A 28 51.54 8.38 -9.72
C GLN A 28 52.93 9.03 -9.90
N GLU A 29 53.58 9.41 -8.81
CA GLU A 29 54.96 9.90 -8.76
C GLU A 29 56.00 8.77 -8.90
N GLY A 30 55.57 7.48 -9.09
CA GLY A 30 56.47 6.35 -9.30
C GLY A 30 57.00 5.67 -8.03
N LEU A 31 56.49 6.03 -6.83
CA LEU A 31 56.93 5.39 -5.60
C LEU A 31 56.28 4.03 -5.42
N THR A 32 57.07 3.03 -5.01
CA THR A 32 56.61 1.72 -4.64
C THR A 32 55.87 1.73 -3.29
N LEU A 33 54.92 0.79 -3.07
CA LEU A 33 54.19 0.68 -1.79
C LEU A 33 55.11 0.58 -0.57
N ARG A 34 56.35 0.03 -0.75
CA ARG A 34 57.35 -0.03 0.30
C ARG A 34 57.94 1.33 0.64
N GLN A 35 58.20 2.16 -0.36
CA GLN A 35 58.69 3.52 -0.19
C GLN A 35 57.62 4.45 0.42
N ILE A 36 56.37 4.25 0.03
CA ILE A 36 55.23 4.98 0.61
C ILE A 36 55.06 4.63 2.10
N ALA A 37 55.16 3.32 2.47
CA ALA A 37 55.10 2.93 3.86
C ALA A 37 56.24 3.56 4.70
N ILE A 38 57.47 3.61 4.17
CA ILE A 38 58.61 4.26 4.82
C ILE A 38 58.37 5.76 5.03
N LYS A 39 57.83 6.42 3.99
CA LYS A 39 57.52 7.85 4.03
C LYS A 39 56.45 8.18 5.06
N LEU A 40 55.36 7.40 5.12
CA LEU A 40 54.27 7.58 6.11
C LEU A 40 54.78 7.36 7.55
N ASN A 41 55.67 6.39 7.74
CA ASN A 41 56.27 6.13 9.05
C ASN A 41 57.26 7.23 9.47
N ALA A 42 58.01 7.82 8.51
CA ALA A 42 58.90 8.92 8.76
C ALA A 42 58.14 10.23 9.12
N GLU A 43 56.92 10.34 8.63
CA GLU A 43 56.01 11.45 8.97
C GLU A 43 55.16 11.18 10.26
N GLU A 44 55.50 10.14 11.01
CA GLU A 44 54.84 9.71 12.26
C GLU A 44 53.31 9.48 12.11
N ILE A 45 52.81 9.26 10.92
CA ILE A 45 51.41 8.94 10.67
C ILE A 45 51.11 7.52 11.09
N SER A 46 50.32 7.33 12.12
CA SER A 46 49.95 6.01 12.63
C SER A 46 48.82 5.33 11.82
N THR A 47 48.82 3.99 11.75
CA THR A 47 47.70 3.21 11.25
C THR A 47 46.51 3.31 12.21
N LYS A 48 45.32 2.85 11.80
CA LYS A 48 44.10 2.81 12.65
C LYS A 48 44.31 2.10 14.01
N THR A 49 45.24 1.19 14.07
CA THR A 49 45.61 0.44 15.31
C THR A 49 46.83 0.99 16.03
N GLY A 50 47.33 2.15 15.63
CA GLY A 50 48.53 2.79 16.22
C GLY A 50 49.84 2.09 15.84
N ARG A 51 49.87 1.18 14.85
CA ARG A 51 51.06 0.46 14.37
C ARG A 51 51.72 1.21 13.20
N GLN A 52 52.94 0.81 12.90
CA GLN A 52 53.65 1.34 11.73
C GLN A 52 53.04 0.81 10.41
N TRP A 53 53.20 1.62 9.37
CA TRP A 53 52.77 1.24 8.00
C TRP A 53 53.68 0.18 7.41
N THR A 54 53.02 -0.77 6.75
CA THR A 54 53.65 -1.80 5.93
C THR A 54 53.16 -1.69 4.49
N PRO A 55 53.86 -2.22 3.49
CA PRO A 55 53.40 -2.22 2.10
C PRO A 55 51.99 -2.83 1.94
N GLY A 56 51.69 -3.86 2.74
CA GLY A 56 50.39 -4.49 2.77
C GLY A 56 49.26 -3.56 3.27
N ASN A 57 49.54 -2.77 4.34
CA ASN A 57 48.58 -1.83 4.90
C ASN A 57 48.34 -0.63 3.98
N VAL A 58 49.38 -0.15 3.28
CA VAL A 58 49.22 0.92 2.25
C VAL A 58 48.39 0.37 1.10
N GLY A 59 48.66 -0.81 0.59
CA GLY A 59 47.87 -1.43 -0.47
C GLY A 59 46.43 -1.73 -0.06
N ALA A 60 46.18 -2.06 1.22
CA ALA A 60 44.82 -2.24 1.75
C ALA A 60 44.08 -0.90 1.89
N LEU A 61 44.74 0.19 2.30
CA LEU A 61 44.20 1.51 2.37
C LEU A 61 43.73 2.02 0.99
N MET A 62 44.50 1.76 -0.05
CA MET A 62 44.22 2.17 -1.42
C MET A 62 43.15 1.30 -2.12
N ARG A 63 43.04 0.01 -1.76
CA ARG A 63 42.01 -0.93 -2.29
C ARG A 63 40.74 -0.95 -1.48
N ALA A 64 40.75 -0.44 -0.26
CA ALA A 64 39.53 -0.36 0.53
C ALA A 64 38.50 0.47 -0.25
N PRO A 65 37.30 -0.05 -0.51
CA PRO A 65 36.24 0.75 -1.10
C PRO A 65 36.09 2.00 -0.26
N THR A 66 35.96 3.15 -0.91
CA THR A 66 35.57 4.39 -0.24
C THR A 66 34.44 4.01 0.70
N PRO A 67 34.52 4.28 2.01
CA PRO A 67 33.42 3.93 2.91
C PRO A 67 32.17 4.51 2.26
N PRO A 68 31.09 3.74 2.12
CA PRO A 68 29.89 4.26 1.50
C PRO A 68 29.66 5.59 2.15
N ILE A 69 29.39 6.63 1.35
CA ILE A 69 28.95 7.92 1.85
C ILE A 69 27.94 7.54 2.91
N VAL A 70 28.23 7.78 4.18
CA VAL A 70 27.32 7.46 5.27
C VAL A 70 26.07 8.21 4.88
N LYS A 71 25.16 7.52 4.20
CA LYS A 71 23.80 8.01 4.02
C LYS A 71 23.33 8.13 5.45
N VAL A 72 23.45 9.34 5.99
CA VAL A 72 22.92 9.68 7.31
C VAL A 72 21.53 9.08 7.26
N SER A 73 21.30 8.06 8.03
CA SER A 73 20.05 7.30 7.94
C SER A 73 18.91 8.31 8.06
N GLN A 74 17.80 8.10 7.35
CA GLN A 74 16.65 9.00 7.50
C GLN A 74 16.28 9.19 8.98
N ALA A 75 16.64 8.25 9.84
CA ALA A 75 16.52 8.35 11.29
C ALA A 75 17.51 9.36 11.89
N GLU A 76 18.74 9.47 11.37
CA GLU A 76 19.73 10.49 11.83
C GLU A 76 19.42 11.88 11.27
N VAL A 77 18.95 11.97 10.03
CA VAL A 77 18.41 13.23 9.48
C VAL A 77 17.21 13.68 10.30
N ARG A 78 16.30 12.77 10.64
CA ARG A 78 15.17 13.05 11.54
C ARG A 78 15.61 13.35 12.98
N ARG A 79 16.68 12.75 13.48
CA ARG A 79 17.23 12.98 14.80
C ARG A 79 17.97 14.32 14.87
N ASN A 80 18.69 14.69 13.83
CA ASN A 80 19.36 15.99 13.71
C ASN A 80 18.34 17.11 13.45
N ALA A 81 17.33 16.88 12.63
CA ALA A 81 16.17 17.76 12.50
C ALA A 81 15.36 17.89 13.81
N ARG A 82 15.26 16.83 14.63
CA ARG A 82 14.66 16.89 15.97
C ARG A 82 15.56 17.63 16.98
N LYS A 83 16.89 17.55 16.84
CA LYS A 83 17.82 18.30 17.69
C LYS A 83 17.88 19.79 17.34
N SER A 84 17.78 20.14 16.06
CA SER A 84 17.65 21.54 15.61
C SER A 84 16.27 22.13 16.00
N LYS A 85 15.20 21.32 16.02
CA LYS A 85 13.87 21.71 16.50
C LYS A 85 13.77 21.89 18.03
N LYS A 86 14.78 21.49 18.82
CA LYS A 86 14.77 21.73 20.27
C LYS A 86 15.18 23.15 20.70
N LYS A 87 15.53 24.03 19.77
CA LYS A 87 15.61 25.46 20.01
C LYS A 87 14.27 26.11 19.61
N GLY A 88 13.35 26.20 20.54
CA GLY A 88 12.34 27.23 20.69
C GLY A 88 11.34 27.49 19.55
N HIS A 89 11.15 26.57 18.56
CA HIS A 89 10.06 26.72 17.61
C HIS A 89 8.77 26.16 18.22
N THR A 90 7.92 27.04 18.73
CA THR A 90 6.47 26.80 18.87
C THR A 90 5.97 26.12 17.61
N LYS A 91 5.19 25.05 17.75
CA LYS A 91 4.59 24.35 16.59
C LYS A 91 3.81 25.37 15.77
N ARG A 92 4.30 25.76 14.61
CA ARG A 92 3.63 26.66 13.65
C ARG A 92 2.42 25.95 13.01
N THR A 93 1.48 25.52 13.84
CA THR A 93 0.23 24.81 13.46
C THR A 93 -1.01 25.62 13.75
N ASP A 94 -0.85 26.83 14.25
CA ASP A 94 -1.95 27.75 14.49
C ASP A 94 -2.42 28.39 13.17
N ILE A 95 -3.71 28.22 12.87
CA ILE A 95 -4.36 28.77 11.68
C ILE A 95 -4.37 30.32 11.69
N ASN A 96 -4.37 30.93 12.86
CA ASN A 96 -4.36 32.38 12.99
C ASN A 96 -2.98 32.99 12.75
N LEU A 97 -1.95 32.15 12.62
CA LEU A 97 -0.56 32.56 12.36
C LEU A 97 -0.06 33.62 13.38
N GLU A 98 -0.39 33.43 14.67
CA GLU A 98 -0.02 34.38 15.75
C GLU A 98 1.48 34.64 15.83
N TRP A 99 2.31 33.67 15.41
CA TRP A 99 3.75 33.87 15.35
C TRP A 99 4.17 34.96 14.37
N VAL A 100 3.44 35.15 13.26
CA VAL A 100 3.68 36.24 12.29
C VAL A 100 3.32 37.57 12.95
N ALA A 101 2.14 37.69 13.54
CA ALA A 101 1.71 38.90 14.24
C ALA A 101 2.69 39.32 15.35
N THR A 102 3.25 38.32 16.07
CA THR A 102 4.17 38.58 17.21
C THR A 102 5.59 38.93 16.76
N HIS A 103 6.14 38.26 15.74
CA HIS A 103 7.55 38.39 15.37
C HIS A 103 7.75 39.23 14.10
N HIS A 104 6.74 39.33 13.23
CA HIS A 104 6.79 39.98 11.95
C HIS A 104 5.52 40.82 11.70
N PRO A 105 5.24 41.85 12.54
CA PRO A 105 4.05 42.68 12.40
C PRO A 105 4.01 43.45 11.08
N GLU A 106 5.13 43.64 10.42
CA GLU A 106 5.23 44.23 9.09
C GLU A 106 4.57 43.40 7.99
N LEU A 107 4.31 42.10 8.24
CA LEU A 107 3.65 41.18 7.32
C LEU A 107 2.16 40.98 7.64
N GLU A 108 1.54 41.86 8.44
CA GLU A 108 0.16 41.70 8.89
C GLU A 108 -0.82 41.62 7.71
N ASN A 109 -0.64 42.38 6.62
CA ASN A 109 -1.50 42.34 5.45
C ASN A 109 -1.50 40.93 4.82
N TRP A 110 -0.31 40.33 4.68
CA TRP A 110 -0.19 38.95 4.20
C TRP A 110 -0.77 37.93 5.17
N ARG A 111 -0.62 38.18 6.48
CA ARG A 111 -1.17 37.29 7.51
C ARG A 111 -2.69 37.24 7.44
N VAL A 112 -3.36 38.38 7.30
CA VAL A 112 -4.83 38.44 7.20
C VAL A 112 -5.33 37.65 5.98
N LEU A 113 -4.73 37.86 4.80
CA LEU A 113 -5.06 37.10 3.59
C LEU A 113 -4.81 35.59 3.76
N ALA A 114 -3.66 35.24 4.35
CA ALA A 114 -3.32 33.84 4.58
C ALA A 114 -4.29 33.13 5.56
N VAL A 115 -4.69 33.81 6.64
CA VAL A 115 -5.66 33.32 7.61
C VAL A 115 -7.02 33.10 6.95
N GLU A 116 -7.48 34.05 6.14
CA GLU A 116 -8.74 33.93 5.41
C GLU A 116 -8.71 32.74 4.45
N TRP A 117 -7.66 32.61 3.65
CA TRP A 117 -7.49 31.50 2.72
C TRP A 117 -7.42 30.14 3.45
N LEU A 118 -6.69 30.07 4.56
CA LEU A 118 -6.59 28.84 5.37
C LEU A 118 -7.93 28.43 5.97
N LYS A 119 -8.74 29.40 6.44
CA LYS A 119 -10.09 29.14 6.99
C LYS A 119 -11.05 28.63 5.93
N GLY A 120 -10.91 29.09 4.70
CA GLY A 120 -11.72 28.66 3.55
C GLY A 120 -11.29 27.31 2.96
N ARG A 121 -10.18 26.70 3.42
CA ARG A 121 -9.70 25.43 2.84
C ARG A 121 -10.57 24.24 3.21
N GLU A 122 -11.08 23.55 2.21
CA GLU A 122 -11.84 22.31 2.38
C GLU A 122 -10.97 21.05 2.41
N ALA A 123 -9.73 21.12 1.93
CA ALA A 123 -8.81 19.97 1.88
C ALA A 123 -7.37 20.39 2.06
N ALA A 124 -6.52 19.44 2.46
CA ALA A 124 -5.06 19.57 2.54
C ALA A 124 -4.57 20.75 3.43
N LEU A 125 -5.32 21.10 4.48
CA LEU A 125 -5.00 22.22 5.36
C LEU A 125 -3.57 22.15 5.93
N GLY A 126 -3.09 20.95 6.31
CA GLY A 126 -1.73 20.78 6.83
C GLY A 126 -0.63 21.11 5.82
N GLN A 127 -0.84 20.83 4.53
CA GLN A 127 0.07 21.22 3.47
C GLN A 127 -0.05 22.71 3.14
N ALA A 128 -1.26 23.25 3.16
CA ALA A 128 -1.49 24.68 3.00
C ALA A 128 -0.75 25.46 4.09
N MET A 129 -0.86 25.03 5.35
CA MET A 129 -0.09 25.60 6.47
C MET A 129 1.42 25.52 6.27
N GLN A 130 1.94 24.40 5.72
CA GLN A 130 3.36 24.29 5.42
C GLN A 130 3.78 25.27 4.32
N GLY A 131 2.97 25.43 3.28
CA GLY A 131 3.19 26.38 2.20
C GLY A 131 3.21 27.83 2.69
N ILE A 132 2.23 28.20 3.49
CA ILE A 132 2.11 29.53 4.08
C ILE A 132 3.29 29.83 5.02
N ASN A 133 3.66 28.90 5.91
CA ASN A 133 4.83 29.10 6.79
C ASN A 133 6.12 29.23 5.99
N ALA A 134 6.31 28.41 4.94
CA ALA A 134 7.48 28.53 4.07
C ALA A 134 7.49 29.87 3.30
N PHE A 135 6.35 30.37 2.89
CA PHE A 135 6.20 31.66 2.24
C PHE A 135 6.60 32.81 3.17
N PHE A 136 6.14 32.81 4.41
CA PHE A 136 6.55 33.83 5.37
C PHE A 136 8.04 33.77 5.71
N ASP A 137 8.59 32.56 5.91
CA ASP A 137 10.03 32.41 6.11
C ASP A 137 10.83 32.97 4.90
N PHE A 138 10.38 32.67 3.67
CA PHE A 138 10.98 33.19 2.44
C PHE A 138 10.89 34.71 2.35
N MET A 139 9.75 35.31 2.67
CA MET A 139 9.57 36.78 2.69
C MET A 139 10.57 37.46 3.62
N VAL A 140 10.73 36.92 4.83
CA VAL A 140 11.67 37.44 5.85
C VAL A 140 13.11 37.25 5.42
N GLU A 141 13.50 36.08 4.94
CA GLU A 141 14.86 35.75 4.55
C GLU A 141 15.35 36.58 3.34
N THR A 142 14.46 36.83 2.39
CA THR A 142 14.78 37.56 1.16
C THR A 142 14.46 39.05 1.21
N GLN A 143 13.93 39.56 2.34
CA GLN A 143 13.56 40.97 2.55
C GLN A 143 12.67 41.52 1.42
N LEU A 144 11.67 40.76 0.99
CA LEU A 144 10.76 41.17 -0.06
C LEU A 144 9.77 42.26 0.42
N PRO A 145 9.17 43.03 -0.52
CA PRO A 145 8.15 44.02 -0.18
C PRO A 145 7.03 43.39 0.67
N THR A 146 6.72 44.05 1.79
CA THR A 146 5.69 43.58 2.74
C THR A 146 4.27 43.85 2.30
N ASN A 147 4.09 44.82 1.38
CA ASN A 147 2.80 45.12 0.78
C ASN A 147 2.48 44.12 -0.34
N PRO A 148 1.31 43.42 -0.28
CA PRO A 148 0.91 42.46 -1.31
C PRO A 148 0.86 43.07 -2.73
N ALA A 149 0.33 44.27 -2.89
CA ALA A 149 0.25 44.91 -4.20
C ALA A 149 1.63 45.21 -4.80
N GLU A 150 2.60 45.56 -3.98
CA GLU A 150 3.96 45.85 -4.42
C GLU A 150 4.72 44.58 -4.80
N LEU A 151 4.57 43.50 -4.00
CA LEU A 151 5.21 42.22 -4.27
C LEU A 151 4.70 41.57 -5.56
N LEU A 152 3.39 41.67 -5.82
CA LEU A 152 2.75 41.01 -6.95
C LEU A 152 2.88 41.76 -8.28
N LEU A 153 3.42 43.01 -8.27
CA LEU A 153 3.66 43.73 -9.51
C LEU A 153 4.59 42.97 -10.44
N HIS A 154 4.26 43.01 -11.74
CA HIS A 154 5.06 42.30 -12.77
C HIS A 154 6.53 42.74 -12.79
N LYS A 155 6.82 43.99 -12.44
CA LYS A 155 8.18 44.56 -12.39
C LYS A 155 9.01 44.16 -11.16
N THR A 156 8.35 43.61 -10.12
CA THR A 156 9.06 43.24 -8.88
C THR A 156 9.85 41.95 -9.12
N GLN A 157 11.17 42.03 -8.88
CA GLN A 157 12.03 40.85 -8.98
C GLN A 157 11.92 40.02 -7.71
N VAL A 158 11.45 38.81 -7.86
CA VAL A 158 11.31 37.82 -6.77
C VAL A 158 12.21 36.62 -7.07
N PRO A 159 13.12 36.23 -6.15
CA PRO A 159 13.95 35.04 -6.31
C PRO A 159 13.08 33.79 -6.49
N ASP A 160 13.63 32.71 -7.07
CA ASP A 160 12.92 31.45 -7.17
C ASP A 160 12.59 30.90 -5.78
N PHE A 161 11.31 30.83 -5.47
CA PHE A 161 10.78 30.40 -4.17
C PHE A 161 11.22 28.98 -3.83
N TYR A 162 11.14 28.06 -4.84
CA TYR A 162 11.47 26.67 -4.62
C TYR A 162 12.95 26.46 -4.33
N GLU A 163 13.81 27.02 -5.19
CA GLU A 163 15.26 26.86 -5.05
C GLU A 163 15.80 27.55 -3.81
N THR A 164 15.29 28.74 -3.49
CA THR A 164 15.69 29.48 -2.27
C THR A 164 15.30 28.74 -1.01
N THR A 165 14.09 28.14 -0.97
CA THR A 165 13.58 27.49 0.24
C THR A 165 14.12 26.07 0.43
N TRP A 166 14.34 25.30 -0.63
CA TRP A 166 14.69 23.87 -0.55
C TRP A 166 15.90 23.45 -1.37
N GLY A 167 16.49 24.33 -2.14
CA GLY A 167 17.55 24.01 -3.07
C GLY A 167 17.06 23.29 -4.34
N PRO A 168 17.98 22.88 -5.22
CA PRO A 168 17.65 22.38 -6.56
C PRO A 168 17.02 20.98 -6.58
N GLU A 169 17.11 20.21 -5.48
CA GLU A 169 16.57 18.84 -5.42
C GLU A 169 15.05 18.83 -5.39
N ARG A 170 14.43 18.32 -6.44
CA ARG A 170 12.97 18.25 -6.58
C ARG A 170 12.41 16.96 -5.98
N THR A 171 11.51 17.09 -4.99
CA THR A 171 10.77 15.98 -4.42
C THR A 171 9.26 16.24 -4.49
N ASN A 172 8.46 15.17 -4.60
CA ASN A 172 7.00 15.27 -4.64
C ASN A 172 6.42 16.08 -3.47
N GLY A 173 6.98 15.92 -2.26
CA GLY A 173 6.51 16.64 -1.07
C GLY A 173 6.77 18.13 -1.15
N LYS A 174 8.01 18.54 -1.52
CA LYS A 174 8.40 19.95 -1.65
C LYS A 174 7.61 20.65 -2.78
N ILE A 175 7.45 19.99 -3.93
CA ILE A 175 6.63 20.50 -5.04
C ILE A 175 5.17 20.69 -4.61
N PHE A 176 4.63 19.76 -3.81
CA PHE A 176 3.26 19.91 -3.33
C PHE A 176 3.11 21.13 -2.40
N VAL A 177 4.09 21.39 -1.55
CA VAL A 177 4.12 22.59 -0.69
C VAL A 177 4.25 23.86 -1.52
N ASN A 178 5.17 23.89 -2.51
CA ASN A 178 5.29 24.99 -3.48
C ASN A 178 3.96 25.29 -4.20
N ASN A 179 3.34 24.26 -4.75
CA ASN A 179 2.08 24.44 -5.48
C ASN A 179 0.91 24.84 -4.56
N SER A 180 1.01 24.56 -3.28
CA SER A 180 0.06 25.08 -2.29
C SER A 180 0.26 26.59 -2.06
N THR A 181 1.51 27.06 -2.03
CA THR A 181 1.84 28.48 -1.97
C THR A 181 1.45 29.19 -3.26
N HIS A 182 1.73 28.60 -4.42
CA HIS A 182 1.24 29.09 -5.71
C HIS A 182 -0.28 29.29 -5.67
N SER A 183 -1.04 28.29 -5.22
CA SER A 183 -2.49 28.39 -5.14
C SER A 183 -2.99 29.45 -4.15
N PHE A 184 -2.21 29.75 -3.12
CA PHE A 184 -2.52 30.86 -2.22
C PHE A 184 -2.38 32.20 -2.95
N ILE A 185 -1.28 32.41 -3.66
CA ILE A 185 -1.05 33.66 -4.41
C ILE A 185 -2.07 33.82 -5.54
N GLU A 186 -2.41 32.74 -6.27
CA GLU A 186 -3.51 32.76 -7.25
C GLU A 186 -4.81 33.22 -6.62
N TRP A 187 -5.14 32.71 -5.42
CA TRP A 187 -6.32 33.13 -4.71
C TRP A 187 -6.27 34.61 -4.27
N VAL A 188 -5.08 35.10 -3.87
CA VAL A 188 -4.90 36.55 -3.57
C VAL A 188 -5.17 37.37 -4.81
N LEU A 189 -4.69 36.96 -5.98
CA LEU A 189 -4.89 37.66 -7.24
C LEU A 189 -6.37 37.68 -7.71
N THR A 190 -7.26 36.86 -7.14
CA THR A 190 -8.70 36.96 -7.41
C THR A 190 -9.42 38.02 -6.57
N ARG A 191 -8.71 38.75 -5.71
CA ARG A 191 -9.30 39.81 -4.91
C ARG A 191 -9.56 41.07 -5.76
N PRO A 192 -10.62 41.85 -5.44
CA PRO A 192 -10.97 43.02 -6.23
C PRO A 192 -9.83 44.03 -6.43
N GLU A 193 -8.95 44.17 -5.45
CA GLU A 193 -7.79 45.07 -5.53
C GLU A 193 -6.73 44.68 -6.57
N PHE A 194 -6.77 43.44 -7.08
CA PHE A 194 -5.86 42.91 -8.12
C PHE A 194 -6.58 42.64 -9.44
N CYS A 195 -7.88 42.92 -9.54
CA CYS A 195 -8.69 42.63 -10.70
C CYS A 195 -9.14 43.91 -11.42
N GLU A 196 -9.35 43.76 -12.71
CA GLU A 196 -9.99 44.75 -13.58
C GLU A 196 -11.23 44.09 -14.20
N GLU A 197 -12.27 44.87 -14.50
CA GLU A 197 -13.45 44.40 -15.24
C GLU A 197 -13.08 44.32 -16.73
N ASP A 198 -13.39 43.18 -17.38
CA ASP A 198 -13.29 43.03 -18.83
C ASP A 198 -14.56 43.61 -19.53
N ASP A 199 -14.52 43.62 -20.89
CA ASP A 199 -15.64 44.13 -21.70
C ASP A 199 -16.99 43.40 -21.48
N ASP A 200 -16.93 42.20 -20.85
CA ASP A 200 -18.10 41.38 -20.46
C ASP A 200 -18.53 41.58 -18.99
N GLU A 201 -18.03 42.60 -18.29
CA GLU A 201 -18.26 42.88 -16.85
C GLU A 201 -17.76 41.73 -15.92
N ARG A 202 -16.74 40.96 -16.36
CA ARG A 202 -16.12 39.89 -15.58
C ARG A 202 -14.82 40.40 -14.94
N LEU A 203 -14.67 40.13 -13.66
CA LEU A 203 -13.40 40.42 -12.96
C LEU A 203 -12.31 39.45 -13.44
N GLN A 204 -11.27 40.03 -14.03
CA GLN A 204 -10.03 39.30 -14.40
C GLN A 204 -8.83 39.93 -13.71
N THR A 205 -7.82 39.13 -13.40
CA THR A 205 -6.57 39.64 -12.81
C THR A 205 -5.92 40.65 -13.76
N SER A 206 -5.68 41.87 -13.26
CA SER A 206 -5.04 42.94 -14.04
C SER A 206 -3.67 42.49 -14.54
N PRO A 207 -3.31 42.81 -15.81
CA PRO A 207 -1.99 42.50 -16.39
C PRO A 207 -0.81 43.12 -15.64
N ALA A 208 -1.07 44.12 -14.75
CA ALA A 208 -0.03 44.72 -13.90
C ALA A 208 0.52 43.74 -12.86
N PHE A 209 -0.24 42.72 -12.49
CA PHE A 209 0.07 41.76 -11.45
C PHE A 209 0.38 40.36 -12.01
N ARG A 210 1.21 39.62 -11.28
CA ARG A 210 1.51 38.21 -11.59
C ARG A 210 1.73 37.40 -10.34
N ASN A 211 1.59 36.09 -10.48
CA ASN A 211 2.04 35.16 -9.47
C ASN A 211 3.56 34.94 -9.61
N PRO A 212 4.39 35.39 -8.66
CA PRO A 212 5.83 35.20 -8.73
C PRO A 212 6.27 33.77 -8.41
N ILE A 213 5.37 32.92 -7.87
CA ILE A 213 5.65 31.54 -7.51
C ILE A 213 5.10 30.62 -8.59
N PRO A 214 5.94 29.97 -9.41
CA PRO A 214 5.47 29.15 -10.53
C PRO A 214 4.82 27.86 -10.03
N TYR A 215 3.82 27.41 -10.78
CA TYR A 215 3.30 26.05 -10.62
C TYR A 215 4.34 25.05 -11.14
N LEU A 216 4.74 24.11 -10.29
CA LEU A 216 5.73 23.09 -10.64
C LEU A 216 5.04 21.80 -11.03
N SER A 217 5.32 21.33 -12.26
CA SER A 217 4.85 20.03 -12.71
C SER A 217 5.51 18.90 -11.93
N ARG A 218 4.74 17.83 -11.68
CA ARG A 218 5.25 16.57 -11.13
C ARG A 218 5.62 15.56 -12.23
N SER A 219 5.53 15.95 -13.49
CA SER A 219 5.98 15.11 -14.60
C SER A 219 7.49 14.89 -14.46
N GLY A 220 7.95 13.66 -14.70
CA GLY A 220 9.37 13.30 -14.58
C GLY A 220 9.87 12.97 -13.18
N LEU A 221 9.06 13.14 -12.12
CA LEU A 221 9.39 12.59 -10.80
C LEU A 221 8.93 11.15 -10.72
N ALA A 222 9.78 10.30 -10.14
CA ALA A 222 9.44 8.90 -9.89
C ALA A 222 8.10 8.81 -9.13
N LYS A 223 7.07 8.35 -9.80
CA LYS A 223 5.83 7.95 -9.13
C LYS A 223 6.06 6.52 -8.65
N HIS A 224 5.99 6.32 -7.34
CA HIS A 224 5.86 4.97 -6.84
C HIS A 224 4.55 4.39 -7.39
N MET A 225 4.64 3.49 -8.35
CA MET A 225 3.48 2.78 -8.92
C MET A 225 2.89 1.83 -7.87
N GLU A 226 3.69 1.46 -6.87
CA GLU A 226 3.33 0.56 -5.80
C GLU A 226 3.55 1.18 -4.41
N SER A 227 2.98 0.54 -3.40
CA SER A 227 3.21 0.94 -2.01
C SER A 227 4.66 0.66 -1.61
N VAL A 228 5.36 1.67 -1.12
CA VAL A 228 6.71 1.52 -0.51
C VAL A 228 6.67 0.79 0.84
N ARG A 229 5.53 0.23 1.24
CA ARG A 229 5.36 -0.45 2.53
C ARG A 229 5.56 -1.96 2.34
N SER A 230 6.37 -2.55 3.24
CA SER A 230 6.56 -3.99 3.29
C SER A 230 5.24 -4.71 3.56
N THR A 231 5.03 -5.84 2.90
CA THR A 231 3.91 -6.74 3.15
C THR A 231 4.30 -7.77 4.20
N LEU A 232 3.43 -7.97 5.19
CA LEU A 232 3.52 -9.06 6.14
C LEU A 232 2.77 -10.26 5.56
N PRO A 233 3.36 -11.47 5.49
CA PRO A 233 2.68 -12.67 5.00
C PRO A 233 1.36 -12.94 5.72
N TYR A 234 0.36 -13.43 4.99
CA TYR A 234 -0.99 -13.66 5.55
C TYR A 234 -0.99 -14.65 6.72
N GLY A 235 -0.16 -15.71 6.66
CA GLY A 235 -0.01 -16.66 7.75
C GLY A 235 0.37 -16.03 9.08
N TYR A 236 1.28 -15.05 9.06
CA TYR A 236 1.63 -14.28 10.26
C TYR A 236 0.50 -13.36 10.71
N ILE A 237 -0.27 -12.78 9.79
CA ILE A 237 -1.45 -11.98 10.14
C ILE A 237 -2.48 -12.85 10.87
N ASP A 238 -2.73 -14.06 10.38
CA ASP A 238 -3.66 -15.01 11.02
C ASP A 238 -3.16 -15.48 12.39
N GLU A 239 -1.86 -15.74 12.52
CA GLU A 239 -1.25 -16.06 13.81
C GLU A 239 -1.39 -14.90 14.82
N LEU A 240 -1.19 -13.68 14.38
CA LEU A 240 -1.38 -12.49 15.22
C LEU A 240 -2.84 -12.32 15.66
N ARG A 241 -3.82 -12.63 14.79
CA ARG A 241 -5.24 -12.64 15.17
C ARG A 241 -5.52 -13.67 16.26
N LYS A 242 -5.05 -14.90 16.09
CA LYS A 242 -5.19 -15.98 17.08
C LYS A 242 -4.49 -15.65 18.39
N MET A 243 -3.34 -14.98 18.32
CA MET A 243 -2.58 -14.57 19.50
C MET A 243 -3.30 -13.50 20.32
N ILE A 244 -4.06 -12.61 19.67
CA ILE A 244 -4.85 -11.57 20.37
C ILE A 244 -6.17 -12.17 20.84
N ALA A 245 -6.93 -12.81 19.96
CA ALA A 245 -8.26 -13.36 20.21
C ALA A 245 -8.16 -14.82 20.67
N GLU A 246 -7.59 -15.07 21.85
CA GLU A 246 -7.34 -16.41 22.40
C GLU A 246 -8.64 -17.15 22.78
N GLY A 247 -9.75 -16.42 22.93
CA GLY A 247 -11.05 -16.99 23.24
C GLY A 247 -12.18 -15.98 23.01
N PRO A 248 -13.44 -16.42 23.23
CA PRO A 248 -14.62 -15.61 22.94
C PRO A 248 -14.81 -14.42 23.89
N ASN A 249 -14.19 -14.40 25.06
CA ASN A 249 -14.35 -13.36 26.07
C ASN A 249 -13.06 -12.61 26.32
N PHE A 250 -13.17 -11.35 26.73
CA PHE A 250 -11.98 -10.55 27.06
C PHE A 250 -11.15 -11.11 28.22
N LYS A 251 -11.76 -11.90 29.10
CA LYS A 251 -11.06 -12.64 30.15
C LYS A 251 -10.07 -13.66 29.58
N ASP A 252 -10.32 -14.16 28.39
CA ASP A 252 -9.49 -15.18 27.74
C ASP A 252 -8.25 -14.58 27.07
N TRP A 253 -8.23 -13.27 26.82
CA TRP A 253 -7.16 -12.56 26.09
C TRP A 253 -5.93 -12.30 26.97
N LYS A 254 -5.23 -13.37 27.39
CA LYS A 254 -4.10 -13.30 28.32
C LYS A 254 -2.92 -12.55 27.76
N PHE A 255 -2.54 -12.86 26.50
CA PHE A 255 -1.48 -12.12 25.83
C PHE A 255 -1.77 -10.61 25.80
N ALA A 256 -2.96 -10.21 25.41
CA ALA A 256 -3.35 -8.81 25.32
C ALA A 256 -3.36 -8.10 26.69
N GLN A 257 -3.72 -8.79 27.76
CA GLN A 257 -3.70 -8.27 29.12
C GLN A 257 -2.26 -8.04 29.61
N ASP A 258 -1.33 -8.93 29.28
CA ASP A 258 0.03 -8.95 29.79
C ASP A 258 1.01 -8.14 28.93
N ALA A 259 0.79 -8.07 27.61
CA ALA A 259 1.75 -7.55 26.63
C ALA A 259 2.10 -6.05 26.82
N LEU A 260 1.19 -5.22 27.33
CA LEU A 260 1.46 -3.81 27.60
C LEU A 260 1.99 -3.56 29.02
N GLY A 261 2.06 -4.61 29.83
CA GLY A 261 2.76 -4.70 31.10
C GLY A 261 2.44 -3.63 32.15
N VAL A 262 2.85 -3.90 33.35
CA VAL A 262 2.90 -2.94 34.44
C VAL A 262 4.21 -2.15 34.33
N VAL A 263 4.15 -0.84 34.14
CA VAL A 263 5.35 0.01 34.16
C VAL A 263 5.88 0.03 35.57
N LYS A 264 6.99 -0.67 35.87
CA LYS A 264 7.70 -0.53 37.12
C LYS A 264 8.25 0.89 37.22
N THR A 265 7.84 1.61 38.24
CA THR A 265 8.50 2.85 38.66
C THR A 265 9.28 2.59 39.90
N GLY A 266 10.36 3.33 40.11
CA GLY A 266 11.32 3.14 41.17
C GLY A 266 10.87 3.42 42.62
N ASP A 267 9.58 3.47 42.90
CA ASP A 267 9.03 3.49 44.24
C ASP A 267 8.84 2.06 44.75
N GLU A 268 9.16 1.80 45.97
CA GLU A 268 9.23 0.49 46.62
C GLU A 268 7.96 -0.41 46.56
N ASP A 269 6.81 0.12 46.20
CA ASP A 269 5.56 -0.60 45.88
C ASP A 269 5.21 -0.69 44.36
N GLY A 270 6.06 -0.36 43.57
CA GLY A 270 6.48 -0.61 42.21
C GLY A 270 5.47 -0.89 41.09
N THR A 271 4.16 -0.86 41.28
CA THR A 271 3.19 -1.14 40.19
C THR A 271 2.44 0.12 39.80
N LYS A 272 2.97 0.86 38.84
CA LYS A 272 2.18 1.86 38.19
C LYS A 272 1.05 1.19 37.36
N ARG A 273 -0.11 1.87 37.35
CA ARG A 273 -1.23 1.60 36.46
C ARG A 273 -0.72 1.38 35.03
N GLY A 274 -0.97 0.22 34.47
CA GLY A 274 -0.69 -0.03 33.05
C GLY A 274 -1.50 0.92 32.17
N PRO A 275 -1.05 1.26 30.96
CA PRO A 275 -1.67 2.27 30.10
C PRO A 275 -3.08 1.92 29.60
N ILE A 276 -3.54 0.71 29.85
CA ILE A 276 -4.86 0.18 29.43
C ILE A 276 -5.71 -0.26 30.63
N TRP A 277 -5.28 0.07 31.85
CA TRP A 277 -6.06 -0.15 33.07
C TRP A 277 -6.59 1.20 33.57
N PHE A 278 -7.86 1.30 33.84
CA PHE A 278 -8.48 2.51 34.38
C PHE A 278 -9.21 2.26 35.69
N GLU A 279 -9.24 3.27 36.55
CA GLU A 279 -9.84 3.20 37.85
C GLU A 279 -11.36 3.22 37.73
N VAL A 280 -12.03 2.34 38.48
CA VAL A 280 -13.48 2.19 38.51
C VAL A 280 -13.99 2.07 39.94
N SER A 281 -15.27 2.39 40.15
CA SER A 281 -15.93 2.09 41.40
C SER A 281 -16.18 0.57 41.53
N GLU A 282 -16.17 0.05 42.75
CA GLU A 282 -16.45 -1.38 42.98
C GLU A 282 -17.84 -1.79 42.48
N GLN A 283 -18.79 -0.86 42.46
CA GLN A 283 -20.15 -1.07 41.98
C GLN A 283 -20.24 -1.34 40.45
N LEU A 284 -19.25 -0.86 39.69
CA LEU A 284 -19.20 -1.09 38.25
C LEU A 284 -18.68 -2.49 37.91
N ILE A 285 -18.08 -3.21 38.85
CA ILE A 285 -17.48 -4.51 38.63
C ILE A 285 -18.53 -5.60 38.67
N ASP A 286 -18.81 -6.15 37.53
CA ASP A 286 -19.64 -7.34 37.37
C ASP A 286 -18.76 -8.60 37.35
N LYS A 287 -18.72 -9.33 38.45
CA LYS A 287 -17.91 -10.54 38.59
C LYS A 287 -18.42 -11.72 37.80
N SER A 288 -19.69 -11.67 37.35
CA SER A 288 -20.32 -12.71 36.57
C SER A 288 -20.04 -12.53 35.05
N ASP A 289 -19.68 -11.31 34.63
CA ASP A 289 -19.43 -10.98 33.25
C ASP A 289 -17.99 -11.39 32.86
N PRO A 290 -17.82 -12.34 31.92
CA PRO A 290 -16.50 -12.76 31.48
C PRO A 290 -15.74 -11.69 30.69
N ASP A 291 -16.42 -10.61 30.32
CA ASP A 291 -15.81 -9.45 29.63
C ASP A 291 -15.39 -8.36 30.62
N CYS A 292 -15.75 -8.46 31.91
CA CYS A 292 -15.30 -7.59 32.98
C CYS A 292 -13.95 -8.09 33.55
N VAL A 293 -12.86 -7.66 32.90
CA VAL A 293 -11.51 -7.98 33.41
C VAL A 293 -11.08 -6.90 34.40
N TRP A 294 -10.92 -7.26 35.64
CA TRP A 294 -10.64 -6.33 36.72
C TRP A 294 -9.58 -6.84 37.67
N ARG A 295 -9.00 -5.92 38.50
CA ARG A 295 -8.06 -6.24 39.55
C ARG A 295 -8.17 -5.27 40.71
N LYS A 296 -7.71 -5.70 41.91
CA LYS A 296 -7.46 -4.81 43.03
C LYS A 296 -6.01 -4.37 43.03
N ARG A 297 -5.75 -3.12 43.33
CA ARG A 297 -4.41 -2.56 43.47
C ARG A 297 -4.35 -1.63 44.69
N THR A 298 -3.26 -1.67 45.42
CA THR A 298 -3.02 -0.74 46.54
C THR A 298 -2.22 0.46 46.01
N ARG A 299 -2.71 1.66 46.29
CA ARG A 299 -2.05 2.93 45.94
C ARG A 299 -1.64 3.64 47.25
N LEU A 300 -0.43 4.21 47.26
CA LEU A 300 0.00 5.11 48.30
C LEU A 300 -0.56 6.50 48.05
N VAL A 301 -1.38 7.02 48.96
CA VAL A 301 -1.92 8.37 48.87
C VAL A 301 -0.86 9.36 49.33
N PRO A 302 -0.59 10.46 48.54
CA PRO A 302 0.28 11.52 49.01
C PRO A 302 -0.23 12.07 50.34
N SER A 303 0.64 12.21 51.34
CA SER A 303 0.30 12.86 52.58
C SER A 303 -0.13 14.31 52.32
N VAL A 304 -1.23 14.74 52.93
CA VAL A 304 -1.68 16.14 52.87
C VAL A 304 -0.54 17.03 53.38
N PRO A 305 -0.20 18.14 52.72
CA PRO A 305 0.81 19.09 53.21
C PRO A 305 0.41 19.61 54.57
N GLY A 306 1.20 19.33 55.62
CA GLY A 306 0.94 19.71 57.02
C GLY A 306 1.00 18.58 58.04
N ASN A 307 0.90 17.31 57.67
CA ASN A 307 1.03 16.17 58.56
C ASN A 307 2.41 15.49 58.41
N VAL A 308 3.42 16.08 59.02
CA VAL A 308 4.77 15.51 59.11
C VAL A 308 4.77 14.44 60.20
N GLY A 309 4.75 13.15 59.80
CA GLY A 309 4.93 12.03 60.75
C GLY A 309 3.92 10.87 60.66
N GLN A 310 2.83 10.99 59.93
CA GLN A 310 1.96 9.84 59.63
C GLN A 310 2.42 9.12 58.35
N GLY A 311 2.60 7.80 58.46
CA GLY A 311 2.98 6.96 57.32
C GLY A 311 2.01 7.11 56.14
N ARG A 312 2.49 7.00 54.90
CA ARG A 312 1.68 7.08 53.68
C ARG A 312 0.47 6.15 53.76
N LEU A 313 -0.74 6.70 53.73
CA LEU A 313 -1.97 5.92 53.78
C LEU A 313 -2.06 5.03 52.53
N LYS A 314 -2.38 3.76 52.72
CA LYS A 314 -2.63 2.79 51.67
C LYS A 314 -4.10 2.79 51.33
N GLU A 315 -4.43 3.10 50.06
CA GLU A 315 -5.78 3.05 49.52
C GLU A 315 -5.91 1.86 48.59
N THR A 316 -6.98 1.06 48.76
CA THR A 316 -7.32 0.01 47.80
C THR A 316 -8.17 0.59 46.71
N ILE A 317 -7.71 0.48 45.48
CA ILE A 317 -8.43 0.91 44.25
C ILE A 317 -8.77 -0.28 43.39
N TYR A 318 -9.86 -0.14 42.66
CA TYR A 318 -10.28 -1.13 41.67
C TYR A 318 -9.94 -0.62 40.28
N GLU A 319 -9.36 -1.46 39.47
CA GLU A 319 -9.01 -1.14 38.08
C GLU A 319 -9.63 -2.16 37.13
N MET A 320 -10.14 -1.66 36.00
CA MET A 320 -10.66 -2.47 34.93
C MET A 320 -9.73 -2.38 33.69
N TRP A 321 -9.58 -3.49 32.99
CA TRP A 321 -8.81 -3.55 31.76
C TRP A 321 -9.66 -3.10 30.57
N SER A 322 -9.09 -2.25 29.69
CA SER A 322 -9.74 -1.74 28.49
C SER A 322 -9.38 -2.59 27.28
N PRO A 323 -10.33 -3.27 26.63
CA PRO A 323 -10.09 -4.04 25.42
C PRO A 323 -9.91 -3.17 24.16
N VAL A 324 -10.22 -1.89 24.23
CA VAL A 324 -10.40 -0.97 23.10
C VAL A 324 -9.24 -1.00 22.12
N ARG A 325 -8.00 -0.85 22.58
CA ARG A 325 -6.82 -0.80 21.72
C ARG A 325 -6.54 -2.13 21.04
N TRP A 326 -6.81 -3.24 21.72
CA TRP A 326 -6.59 -4.58 21.22
C TRP A 326 -7.65 -4.99 20.19
N VAL A 327 -8.92 -4.66 20.44
CA VAL A 327 -9.98 -4.86 19.43
C VAL A 327 -9.72 -3.99 18.20
N ALA A 328 -9.28 -2.74 18.38
CA ALA A 328 -8.93 -1.88 17.25
C ALA A 328 -7.77 -2.45 16.42
N LEU A 329 -6.77 -3.04 17.06
CA LEU A 329 -5.67 -3.72 16.37
C LEU A 329 -6.14 -5.01 15.69
N LEU A 330 -6.97 -5.82 16.35
CA LEU A 330 -7.56 -7.03 15.77
C LEU A 330 -8.36 -6.70 14.52
N VAL A 331 -9.18 -5.67 14.55
CA VAL A 331 -9.92 -5.18 13.37
C VAL A 331 -8.97 -4.73 12.25
N LYS A 332 -7.85 -4.11 12.57
CA LYS A 332 -6.81 -3.76 11.60
C LYS A 332 -6.16 -4.99 10.95
N LEU A 333 -6.08 -6.10 11.68
CA LEU A 333 -5.62 -7.38 11.17
C LEU A 333 -6.68 -8.11 10.32
N GLN A 334 -7.96 -7.84 10.56
CA GLN A 334 -9.09 -8.47 9.85
C GLN A 334 -9.49 -7.71 8.58
N LEU A 335 -9.53 -6.39 8.63
CA LEU A 335 -10.06 -5.52 7.59
C LEU A 335 -8.97 -4.61 6.99
N PRO A 336 -8.89 -4.44 5.67
CA PRO A 336 -7.89 -3.60 5.02
C PRO A 336 -8.20 -2.10 5.16
N LEU A 337 -8.63 -1.67 6.32
CA LEU A 337 -9.00 -0.29 6.62
C LEU A 337 -7.79 0.57 6.99
N ARG A 338 -7.87 1.88 6.73
CA ARG A 338 -6.89 2.84 7.25
C ARG A 338 -7.00 2.92 8.77
N THR A 339 -5.89 3.15 9.46
CA THR A 339 -5.89 3.29 10.93
C THR A 339 -6.88 4.36 11.42
N MET A 340 -6.99 5.48 10.70
CA MET A 340 -7.97 6.51 11.00
C MET A 340 -9.41 5.97 10.86
N GLN A 341 -9.73 5.22 9.81
CA GLN A 341 -11.06 4.67 9.61
C GLN A 341 -11.48 3.78 10.76
N VAL A 342 -10.61 2.85 11.18
CA VAL A 342 -10.90 1.99 12.34
C VAL A 342 -11.17 2.80 13.61
N ARG A 343 -10.28 3.75 13.91
CA ARG A 343 -10.40 4.56 15.14
C ARG A 343 -11.67 5.42 15.20
N MET A 344 -12.19 5.83 14.04
CA MET A 344 -13.35 6.73 13.92
C MET A 344 -14.67 5.99 13.67
N LEU A 345 -14.70 4.65 13.73
CA LEU A 345 -15.96 3.91 13.58
C LEU A 345 -16.97 4.33 14.63
N ASP A 346 -18.21 4.49 14.20
CA ASP A 346 -19.35 4.75 15.07
C ASP A 346 -19.93 3.42 15.60
N SER A 347 -20.26 3.36 16.87
CA SER A 347 -20.82 2.18 17.52
C SER A 347 -22.27 1.87 17.09
N GLY A 348 -22.99 2.86 16.55
CA GLY A 348 -24.41 2.77 16.26
C GLY A 348 -25.31 2.95 17.48
N GLU A 349 -24.77 3.52 18.59
CA GLU A 349 -25.60 3.82 19.77
C GLU A 349 -26.67 4.88 19.49
N ALA A 350 -26.45 5.71 18.44
CA ALA A 350 -27.44 6.70 17.97
C ALA A 350 -28.36 6.17 16.88
N ASP A 351 -28.11 4.99 16.32
CA ASP A 351 -28.91 4.44 15.22
C ASP A 351 -30.32 4.06 15.70
N THR A 352 -31.30 4.17 14.81
CA THR A 352 -32.68 3.74 15.10
C THR A 352 -32.76 2.23 15.31
N TRP A 353 -31.97 1.48 14.54
CA TRP A 353 -31.94 0.03 14.61
C TRP A 353 -30.60 -0.47 15.13
N LYS A 354 -30.62 -1.41 16.05
CA LYS A 354 -29.45 -2.03 16.65
C LYS A 354 -29.32 -3.47 16.19
N TRP A 355 -28.14 -3.84 15.67
CA TRP A 355 -27.78 -5.23 15.43
C TRP A 355 -27.38 -5.89 16.75
N GLN A 356 -28.08 -6.97 17.13
CA GLN A 356 -27.85 -7.64 18.38
C GLN A 356 -28.19 -9.14 18.27
N ASP A 357 -27.26 -10.01 18.68
CA ASP A 357 -27.40 -11.46 18.68
C ASP A 357 -27.88 -12.06 17.33
N GLY A 358 -27.43 -11.45 16.23
CA GLY A 358 -27.78 -11.90 14.87
C GLY A 358 -29.10 -11.37 14.31
N GLU A 359 -29.76 -10.45 15.02
CA GLU A 359 -31.03 -9.85 14.65
C GLU A 359 -31.03 -8.31 14.75
N TRP A 360 -31.96 -7.68 14.03
CA TRP A 360 -32.20 -6.25 14.11
C TRP A 360 -33.33 -5.95 15.07
N VAL A 361 -33.01 -5.24 16.14
CA VAL A 361 -33.96 -4.77 17.15
C VAL A 361 -34.06 -3.26 17.15
N LEU A 362 -35.21 -2.71 17.58
CA LEU A 362 -35.31 -1.27 17.81
C LEU A 362 -34.36 -0.84 18.92
N ASN A 363 -33.62 0.24 18.69
CA ASN A 363 -32.60 0.68 19.65
C ASN A 363 -33.26 1.43 20.82
N ALA A 364 -33.14 0.86 22.01
CA ALA A 364 -33.66 1.45 23.25
C ALA A 364 -32.66 2.43 23.92
N ASN A 365 -31.50 2.72 23.30
CA ASN A 365 -30.53 3.65 23.85
C ASN A 365 -31.13 5.06 23.88
N LYS A 366 -30.85 5.82 24.97
CA LYS A 366 -31.28 7.20 25.13
C LYS A 366 -30.74 8.15 24.07
N LEU A 367 -29.66 7.78 23.41
CA LEU A 367 -29.03 8.53 22.33
C LEU A 367 -29.59 8.20 20.94
N ALA A 368 -30.51 7.23 20.83
CA ALA A 368 -31.10 6.82 19.56
C ALA A 368 -31.84 7.98 18.87
N LEU A 369 -31.53 8.16 17.60
CA LEU A 369 -32.11 9.18 16.74
C LEU A 369 -33.03 8.55 15.67
N GLY A 370 -33.87 9.38 15.06
CA GLY A 370 -34.80 8.91 14.03
C GLY A 370 -36.00 8.11 14.59
N ASN A 371 -36.71 7.44 13.70
CA ASN A 371 -37.82 6.55 14.02
C ASN A 371 -38.00 5.49 12.90
N GLU A 372 -38.91 4.56 13.04
CA GLU A 372 -39.13 3.48 12.06
C GLU A 372 -39.44 3.98 10.64
N LYS A 373 -40.11 5.14 10.49
CA LYS A 373 -40.46 5.73 9.19
C LYS A 373 -39.30 6.49 8.56
N ARG A 374 -38.44 7.09 9.40
CA ARG A 374 -37.24 7.85 8.99
C ARG A 374 -36.06 7.41 9.87
N PRO A 375 -35.52 6.20 9.61
CA PRO A 375 -34.47 5.67 10.43
C PRO A 375 -33.18 6.47 10.26
N TYR A 376 -32.50 6.74 11.35
CA TYR A 376 -31.14 7.24 11.39
C TYR A 376 -30.16 6.06 11.42
N SER A 377 -29.09 6.13 10.66
CA SER A 377 -28.05 5.11 10.62
C SER A 377 -26.70 5.73 10.30
N ASN A 378 -25.73 5.58 11.16
CA ASN A 378 -24.34 6.03 10.99
C ASN A 378 -23.34 5.04 11.60
N GLY A 379 -23.84 4.06 12.33
CA GLY A 379 -23.03 3.06 13.03
C GLY A 379 -22.38 2.04 12.09
N VAL A 380 -21.41 1.32 12.64
CA VAL A 380 -20.64 0.29 11.94
C VAL A 380 -21.52 -0.85 11.38
N PHE A 381 -22.70 -1.08 11.96
CA PHE A 381 -23.68 -2.05 11.50
C PHE A 381 -24.75 -1.34 10.69
N LEU A 382 -24.85 -1.68 9.41
CA LEU A 382 -25.87 -1.15 8.53
C LEU A 382 -26.91 -2.22 8.21
N ARG A 383 -28.20 -1.84 8.34
CA ARG A 383 -29.31 -2.71 7.95
C ARG A 383 -29.34 -2.82 6.42
N PRO A 384 -29.26 -4.04 5.86
CA PRO A 384 -29.18 -4.22 4.42
C PRO A 384 -30.48 -3.80 3.72
N ASN A 385 -30.34 -3.27 2.51
CA ASN A 385 -31.45 -3.08 1.60
C ASN A 385 -31.66 -4.39 0.81
N ARG A 386 -32.79 -5.07 1.02
CA ARG A 386 -33.07 -6.36 0.38
C ARG A 386 -32.98 -6.35 -1.14
N LEU A 387 -33.28 -5.21 -1.78
CA LEU A 387 -33.18 -5.07 -3.24
C LEU A 387 -31.74 -4.99 -3.75
N ILE A 388 -30.82 -4.54 -2.91
CA ILE A 388 -29.41 -4.30 -3.31
C ILE A 388 -28.49 -5.36 -2.69
N ASP A 389 -28.74 -5.71 -1.44
CA ASP A 389 -27.84 -6.51 -0.61
C ASP A 389 -28.27 -7.98 -0.51
N GLY A 390 -29.38 -8.36 -1.15
CA GLY A 390 -29.89 -9.73 -1.18
C GLY A 390 -30.15 -10.27 0.23
N ASP A 391 -29.68 -11.50 0.49
CA ASP A 391 -29.88 -12.19 1.78
C ASP A 391 -28.87 -11.81 2.87
N ALA A 392 -28.04 -10.78 2.65
CA ALA A 392 -27.12 -10.30 3.68
C ALA A 392 -27.90 -9.88 4.93
N LYS A 393 -27.52 -10.39 6.11
CA LYS A 393 -28.15 -10.02 7.38
C LYS A 393 -27.68 -8.67 7.89
N VAL A 394 -26.43 -8.31 7.63
CA VAL A 394 -25.79 -7.07 8.08
C VAL A 394 -24.71 -6.66 7.08
N VAL A 395 -24.51 -5.36 6.91
CA VAL A 395 -23.46 -4.76 6.08
C VAL A 395 -22.57 -3.88 6.96
N LEU A 396 -21.27 -3.91 6.71
CA LEU A 396 -20.31 -3.06 7.43
C LEU A 396 -20.34 -1.66 6.84
N HIS A 397 -20.58 -0.66 7.67
CA HIS A 397 -20.48 0.75 7.30
C HIS A 397 -19.20 1.38 7.85
N ILE A 398 -18.44 2.02 6.99
CA ILE A 398 -17.25 2.80 7.35
C ILE A 398 -17.61 4.27 7.21
N ASN A 399 -17.80 4.96 8.31
CA ASN A 399 -18.33 6.32 8.38
C ASN A 399 -17.38 7.43 7.91
N THR A 400 -16.20 7.08 7.37
CA THR A 400 -15.24 8.05 6.82
C THR A 400 -14.50 7.52 5.60
N ASN A 401 -14.33 8.34 4.54
CA ASN A 401 -13.56 7.97 3.35
C ASN A 401 -12.75 9.13 2.74
N LYS A 402 -11.86 9.77 3.53
CA LYS A 402 -10.89 10.77 3.03
C LYS A 402 -11.48 11.74 1.97
N THR A 403 -10.92 11.69 0.75
CA THR A 403 -11.30 12.53 -0.38
C THR A 403 -12.69 12.25 -0.96
N ALA A 404 -13.16 11.00 -0.89
CA ALA A 404 -14.48 10.65 -1.40
C ALA A 404 -15.65 11.21 -0.54
N ASP A 405 -15.34 11.68 0.67
CA ASP A 405 -16.32 12.34 1.55
C ASP A 405 -16.37 13.86 1.39
N ARG A 406 -15.61 14.42 0.47
CA ARG A 406 -15.45 15.87 0.34
C ARG A 406 -16.78 16.57 0.05
N GLU A 407 -17.57 15.97 -0.83
CA GLU A 407 -18.87 16.50 -1.27
C GLU A 407 -20.05 15.90 -0.50
N LYS A 408 -19.78 15.10 0.52
CA LYS A 408 -20.80 14.43 1.32
C LYS A 408 -20.93 15.07 2.70
N ALA A 409 -22.16 15.07 3.25
CA ALA A 409 -22.44 15.57 4.60
C ALA A 409 -23.25 14.55 5.40
N GLY A 410 -23.15 14.63 6.73
CA GLY A 410 -23.92 13.81 7.66
C GLY A 410 -23.71 12.30 7.44
N PRO A 411 -24.75 11.48 7.61
CA PRO A 411 -24.68 10.02 7.46
C PRO A 411 -24.35 9.52 6.05
N SER A 412 -24.37 10.39 5.03
CA SER A 412 -23.97 10.03 3.66
C SER A 412 -22.47 9.89 3.48
N LYS A 413 -21.67 10.31 4.45
CA LYS A 413 -20.21 10.11 4.46
C LYS A 413 -19.86 8.64 4.60
N GLY A 414 -18.67 8.30 4.11
CA GLY A 414 -18.20 6.94 4.20
C GLY A 414 -18.64 6.04 3.03
N TYR A 415 -18.67 4.74 3.28
CA TYR A 415 -19.01 3.72 2.30
C TYR A 415 -19.34 2.39 2.98
N ASN A 416 -20.06 1.53 2.26
CA ASN A 416 -20.47 0.24 2.74
C ASN A 416 -19.55 -0.87 2.21
N VAL A 417 -19.21 -1.80 3.10
CA VAL A 417 -18.37 -2.96 2.80
C VAL A 417 -19.18 -4.21 3.11
N PRO A 418 -19.52 -5.00 2.11
CA PRO A 418 -20.06 -6.35 2.38
C PRO A 418 -18.92 -7.20 2.92
N TRP A 419 -19.07 -7.75 4.12
CA TRP A 419 -18.10 -8.62 4.76
C TRP A 419 -18.76 -9.87 5.29
N ILE A 420 -17.97 -10.93 5.47
CA ILE A 420 -18.45 -12.22 5.97
C ILE A 420 -18.70 -12.16 7.48
N THR A 421 -19.74 -12.89 7.92
CA THR A 421 -20.08 -13.08 9.33
C THR A 421 -20.15 -14.57 9.64
N GLY A 422 -19.95 -14.95 10.91
CA GLY A 422 -20.12 -16.32 11.37
C GLY A 422 -18.95 -17.25 11.03
N GLY A 423 -17.78 -16.70 10.72
CA GLY A 423 -16.53 -17.42 10.61
C GLY A 423 -15.85 -17.67 11.98
N PRO A 424 -14.60 -18.18 11.99
CA PRO A 424 -13.82 -18.29 13.21
C PRO A 424 -13.71 -16.94 13.93
N LEU A 425 -13.80 -16.92 15.25
CA LEU A 425 -13.85 -15.69 16.05
C LEU A 425 -12.71 -14.72 15.75
N HIS A 426 -11.50 -15.23 15.57
CA HIS A 426 -10.33 -14.40 15.26
C HIS A 426 -10.39 -13.74 13.86
N GLN A 427 -11.37 -14.12 13.02
CA GLN A 427 -11.58 -13.60 11.67
C GLN A 427 -12.89 -12.82 11.51
N ASP A 428 -13.80 -12.87 12.48
CA ASP A 428 -15.12 -12.21 12.41
C ASP A 428 -15.10 -10.81 13.07
N PRO A 429 -15.00 -9.72 12.29
CA PRO A 429 -15.01 -8.37 12.84
C PRO A 429 -16.36 -7.98 13.44
N PHE A 430 -17.47 -8.51 12.92
CA PHE A 430 -18.80 -8.17 13.43
C PHE A 430 -19.01 -8.68 14.86
N TYR A 431 -18.53 -9.88 15.17
CA TYR A 431 -18.54 -10.40 16.53
C TYR A 431 -17.83 -9.44 17.51
N TRP A 432 -16.64 -8.95 17.13
CA TRP A 432 -15.84 -8.08 18.01
C TRP A 432 -16.39 -6.66 18.09
N PHE A 433 -17.00 -6.14 17.01
CA PHE A 433 -17.69 -4.86 17.05
C PHE A 433 -18.90 -4.90 18.00
N GLU A 434 -19.71 -5.95 17.92
CA GLU A 434 -20.88 -6.12 18.79
C GLU A 434 -20.45 -6.29 20.23
N LYS A 435 -19.44 -7.13 20.48
CA LYS A 435 -18.91 -7.37 21.81
C LYS A 435 -18.31 -6.10 22.44
N LEU A 436 -17.52 -5.35 21.68
CA LEU A 436 -16.94 -4.08 22.17
C LEU A 436 -18.03 -3.05 22.41
N ARG A 437 -19.04 -2.93 21.54
CA ARG A 437 -20.16 -2.02 21.76
C ARG A 437 -20.89 -2.33 23.07
N ARG A 438 -21.23 -3.60 23.33
CA ARG A 438 -21.86 -4.03 24.60
C ARG A 438 -20.98 -3.68 25.79
N TRP A 439 -19.68 -3.92 25.68
CA TRP A 439 -18.73 -3.56 26.72
C TRP A 439 -18.70 -2.04 26.97
N GLN A 440 -18.68 -1.22 25.90
CA GLN A 440 -18.70 0.23 25.99
C GLN A 440 -20.00 0.76 26.60
N GLU A 441 -21.14 0.24 26.17
CA GLU A 441 -22.46 0.62 26.73
C GLU A 441 -22.55 0.33 28.24
N LYS A 442 -21.93 -0.76 28.71
CA LYS A 442 -21.97 -1.17 30.10
C LYS A 442 -20.93 -0.47 30.97
N TYR A 443 -19.68 -0.40 30.50
CA TYR A 443 -18.54 0.03 31.33
C TYR A 443 -18.01 1.43 31.01
N ASN A 444 -18.41 2.02 29.89
CA ASN A 444 -18.06 3.38 29.49
C ASN A 444 -19.24 4.05 28.75
N PRO A 445 -20.43 4.17 29.39
CA PRO A 445 -21.64 4.73 28.77
C PRO A 445 -21.46 6.22 28.43
N LEU A 446 -22.02 6.61 27.29
CA LEU A 446 -22.05 8.01 26.85
C LEU A 446 -23.22 8.76 27.46
N LYS A 447 -22.99 10.03 27.78
CA LYS A 447 -24.05 10.98 28.16
C LYS A 447 -24.63 11.73 26.96
N GLN A 448 -23.79 11.97 25.96
CA GLN A 448 -24.13 12.65 24.71
C GLN A 448 -23.17 12.17 23.59
N LEU A 449 -23.56 12.39 22.35
CA LEU A 449 -22.69 12.12 21.19
C LEU A 449 -21.53 13.12 21.18
N THR A 450 -20.40 12.68 20.60
CA THR A 450 -19.18 13.47 20.52
C THR A 450 -19.13 14.19 19.16
N ARG A 451 -18.90 15.49 19.18
CA ARG A 451 -18.73 16.30 17.96
C ARG A 451 -17.31 16.09 17.40
N TRP A 452 -17.19 16.08 16.10
CA TRP A 452 -15.88 15.99 15.44
C TRP A 452 -15.02 17.23 15.70
N SER A 453 -15.61 18.39 16.00
CA SER A 453 -14.90 19.60 16.41
C SER A 453 -14.14 19.44 17.74
N ASP A 454 -14.52 18.47 18.56
CA ASP A 454 -13.89 18.18 19.85
C ASP A 454 -12.61 17.36 19.69
N LEU A 455 -12.34 16.83 18.50
CA LEU A 455 -11.13 16.08 18.17
C LEU A 455 -9.96 17.03 17.89
N ASP A 456 -8.81 16.76 18.48
CA ASP A 456 -7.57 17.51 18.27
C ASP A 456 -6.58 16.80 17.31
N ALA A 457 -5.42 17.41 17.11
CA ALA A 457 -4.36 16.89 16.24
C ALA A 457 -3.80 15.52 16.67
N ARG A 458 -4.07 15.05 17.90
CA ARG A 458 -3.71 13.71 18.36
C ARG A 458 -4.65 12.66 17.78
N HIS A 459 -5.90 13.04 17.49
CA HIS A 459 -6.94 12.14 17.02
C HIS A 459 -7.07 12.14 15.49
N ILE A 460 -7.07 13.31 14.86
CA ILE A 460 -7.24 13.46 13.41
C ILE A 460 -6.16 14.39 12.84
N PRO A 461 -5.79 14.23 11.55
CA PRO A 461 -5.01 15.24 10.86
C PRO A 461 -5.73 16.60 10.88
N MET A 462 -4.97 17.68 10.81
CA MET A 462 -5.51 19.04 10.78
C MET A 462 -6.61 19.19 9.70
N LYS A 463 -7.79 19.63 10.14
CA LYS A 463 -8.96 19.90 9.31
C LYS A 463 -9.53 21.27 9.68
N SER A 464 -10.18 21.93 8.73
CA SER A 464 -10.89 23.18 9.02
C SER A 464 -12.14 22.92 9.86
N ALA A 465 -12.61 23.94 10.59
CA ALA A 465 -13.84 23.86 11.37
C ALA A 465 -15.04 23.52 10.47
N ALA A 466 -15.11 24.09 9.25
CA ALA A 466 -16.13 23.80 8.27
C ALA A 466 -16.16 22.32 7.87
N GLN A 467 -14.99 21.70 7.64
CA GLN A 467 -14.89 20.27 7.35
C GLN A 467 -15.35 19.40 8.52
N LEU A 468 -15.01 19.77 9.76
CA LEU A 468 -15.41 19.02 10.96
C LEU A 468 -16.92 19.09 11.18
N ALA A 469 -17.53 20.23 10.91
CA ALA A 469 -18.98 20.43 11.03
C ALA A 469 -19.81 19.59 10.03
N THR A 470 -19.21 19.10 8.94
CA THR A 470 -19.92 18.22 7.99
C THR A 470 -20.07 16.77 8.45
N TYR A 471 -19.37 16.36 9.51
CA TYR A 471 -19.51 15.02 10.08
C TYR A 471 -20.67 15.00 11.09
N PRO A 472 -21.45 13.91 11.17
CA PRO A 472 -22.48 13.79 12.18
C PRO A 472 -21.82 13.59 13.56
N ASP A 473 -22.53 14.00 14.60
CA ASP A 473 -22.14 13.68 15.96
C ASP A 473 -22.10 12.17 16.13
N THR A 474 -21.04 11.65 16.75
CA THR A 474 -20.64 10.25 16.67
C THR A 474 -20.50 9.62 18.05
N ALA A 475 -21.02 8.42 18.22
CA ALA A 475 -20.70 7.54 19.34
C ALA A 475 -19.48 6.67 18.96
N PHE A 476 -18.26 7.13 19.23
CA PHE A 476 -17.08 6.37 18.81
C PHE A 476 -17.03 4.98 19.45
N LEU A 477 -17.01 3.93 18.62
CA LEU A 477 -16.90 2.55 19.08
C LEU A 477 -15.63 2.30 19.88
N PHE A 478 -14.53 2.92 19.46
CA PHE A 478 -13.20 2.76 20.07
C PHE A 478 -12.87 3.89 21.09
N ARG A 479 -13.87 4.51 21.72
CA ARG A 479 -13.63 5.50 22.78
C ARG A 479 -12.84 4.91 23.94
N THR A 480 -11.97 5.72 24.56
CA THR A 480 -10.95 5.25 25.49
C THR A 480 -11.27 5.62 26.95
N PRO A 481 -11.80 4.70 27.76
CA PRO A 481 -12.12 4.97 29.17
C PRO A 481 -10.90 5.28 30.02
N GLU A 482 -9.70 4.89 29.60
CA GLU A 482 -8.46 5.22 30.27
C GLU A 482 -8.04 6.69 30.15
N ASN A 483 -8.71 7.48 29.32
CA ASN A 483 -8.56 8.92 29.29
C ASN A 483 -9.54 9.56 30.31
N SER A 484 -9.06 9.84 31.49
CA SER A 484 -9.89 10.32 32.61
C SER A 484 -10.60 11.66 32.36
N GLU A 485 -10.10 12.48 31.44
CA GLU A 485 -10.69 13.78 31.13
C GLU A 485 -11.83 13.67 30.10
N ARG A 486 -11.65 12.83 29.10
CA ARG A 486 -12.58 12.69 27.96
C ARG A 486 -12.66 11.20 27.54
N THR A 487 -13.52 10.45 28.22
CA THR A 487 -13.74 9.02 27.97
C THR A 487 -14.52 8.72 26.69
N ASP A 488 -15.10 9.73 26.10
CA ASP A 488 -15.88 9.70 24.86
C ASP A 488 -15.02 9.77 23.60
N LEU A 489 -13.72 10.17 23.71
CA LEU A 489 -12.85 10.37 22.56
C LEU A 489 -12.21 9.05 22.06
N PRO A 490 -12.01 8.91 20.74
CA PRO A 490 -11.30 7.77 20.17
C PRO A 490 -9.82 7.77 20.57
N PRO A 491 -9.09 6.65 20.43
CA PRO A 491 -7.67 6.60 20.76
C PRO A 491 -6.85 7.54 19.87
N ALA A 492 -5.86 8.20 20.44
CA ALA A 492 -4.91 8.98 19.67
C ALA A 492 -4.14 8.10 18.67
N ILE A 493 -3.61 8.70 17.59
CA ILE A 493 -2.94 7.98 16.47
C ILE A 493 -1.85 7.02 16.97
N GLN A 494 -1.07 7.44 17.97
CA GLN A 494 0.07 6.68 18.50
C GLN A 494 -0.31 5.53 19.45
N LEU A 495 -1.54 5.49 19.96
CA LEU A 495 -1.92 4.51 20.97
C LEU A 495 -1.99 3.07 20.45
N LEU A 496 -2.15 2.87 19.16
CA LEU A 496 -2.12 1.55 18.52
C LEU A 496 -0.70 1.06 18.17
N GLU A 497 0.30 1.94 18.19
CA GLU A 497 1.69 1.57 17.85
C GLU A 497 2.29 0.63 18.90
N ARG A 498 1.94 0.79 20.16
CA ARG A 498 2.49 -0.04 21.24
C ARG A 498 1.93 -1.46 21.25
N PRO A 499 0.62 -1.70 21.16
CA PRO A 499 0.09 -3.05 20.94
C PRO A 499 0.66 -3.71 19.70
N TRP A 500 0.77 -2.97 18.60
CA TRP A 500 1.35 -3.47 17.37
C TRP A 500 2.82 -3.89 17.52
N PHE A 501 3.62 -3.06 18.17
CA PHE A 501 5.01 -3.40 18.51
C PHE A 501 5.09 -4.67 19.36
N SER A 502 4.26 -4.79 20.40
CA SER A 502 4.24 -5.97 21.29
C SER A 502 3.85 -7.25 20.53
N CYS A 503 2.91 -7.16 19.59
CA CYS A 503 2.54 -8.26 18.70
C CYS A 503 3.70 -8.73 17.84
N LEU A 504 4.39 -7.80 17.17
CA LEU A 504 5.52 -8.15 16.31
C LEU A 504 6.73 -8.65 17.11
N GLU A 505 7.00 -8.07 18.29
CA GLU A 505 8.08 -8.54 19.16
C GLU A 505 7.82 -9.96 19.65
N GLU A 506 6.58 -10.28 20.01
CA GLU A 506 6.20 -11.62 20.46
C GLU A 506 6.22 -12.62 19.31
N LEU A 507 5.69 -12.26 18.15
CA LEU A 507 5.78 -13.09 16.95
C LEU A 507 7.24 -13.38 16.62
N GLN A 508 8.11 -12.39 16.56
CA GLN A 508 9.55 -12.58 16.31
C GLN A 508 10.21 -13.54 17.30
N LYS A 509 9.83 -13.49 18.58
CA LYS A 509 10.33 -14.46 19.57
C LYS A 509 9.88 -15.89 19.29
N ARG A 510 8.68 -16.09 18.73
CA ARG A 510 8.16 -17.41 18.38
C ARG A 510 8.80 -17.98 17.10
N LEU A 511 9.24 -17.12 16.19
CA LEU A 511 9.86 -17.55 14.93
C LEU A 511 11.24 -18.18 15.14
N GLY A 512 12.04 -17.64 16.07
CA GLY A 512 13.38 -18.18 16.37
C GLY A 512 13.40 -19.66 16.77
N PRO A 513 12.66 -20.08 17.80
CA PRO A 513 12.57 -21.49 18.20
C PRO A 513 12.00 -22.43 17.13
N ARG A 514 11.22 -21.91 16.19
CA ARG A 514 10.71 -22.69 15.05
C ARG A 514 11.74 -22.89 13.95
N GLY A 515 12.89 -22.22 14.03
CA GLY A 515 13.91 -22.24 12.99
C GLY A 515 13.53 -21.48 11.72
N GLU A 516 12.54 -20.60 11.81
CA GLU A 516 12.09 -19.81 10.66
C GLU A 516 13.13 -18.74 10.31
N THR A 517 13.62 -18.78 9.07
CA THR A 517 14.61 -17.85 8.54
C THR A 517 14.18 -17.29 7.19
N LEU A 518 14.83 -16.21 6.78
CA LEU A 518 14.73 -15.72 5.41
C LEU A 518 15.42 -16.72 4.45
N PRO A 519 15.12 -16.69 3.13
CA PRO A 519 15.72 -17.61 2.16
C PRO A 519 17.26 -17.61 2.13
N ASN A 520 17.89 -16.55 2.62
CA ASN A 520 19.35 -16.44 2.75
C ASN A 520 19.89 -16.94 4.10
N GLY A 521 19.07 -17.63 4.91
CA GLY A 521 19.42 -18.14 6.23
C GLY A 521 19.45 -17.09 7.34
N ALA A 522 19.20 -15.81 7.05
CA ALA A 522 19.17 -14.77 8.06
C ALA A 522 17.89 -14.85 8.91
N PRO A 523 17.96 -14.52 10.21
CA PRO A 523 16.77 -14.52 11.07
C PRO A 523 15.74 -13.50 10.60
N ILE A 524 14.46 -13.89 10.65
CA ILE A 524 13.34 -12.99 10.34
C ILE A 524 13.25 -11.91 11.41
N ARG A 525 13.35 -10.65 10.99
CA ARG A 525 13.25 -9.49 11.85
C ARG A 525 11.98 -8.72 11.56
N LEU A 526 11.17 -8.53 12.59
CA LEU A 526 9.93 -7.76 12.54
C LEU A 526 10.06 -6.43 13.29
N VAL A 527 10.96 -6.42 14.28
CA VAL A 527 11.30 -5.23 15.08
C VAL A 527 12.83 -5.05 15.08
N PRO A 528 13.32 -3.80 15.16
CA PRO A 528 14.75 -3.55 15.25
C PRO A 528 15.36 -4.15 16.52
N ASP A 529 16.62 -4.57 16.45
CA ASP A 529 17.36 -5.11 17.60
C ASP A 529 17.43 -4.12 18.76
N LYS A 530 17.46 -4.64 19.99
CA LYS A 530 17.54 -3.81 21.20
C LYS A 530 18.77 -2.90 21.22
N GLU A 531 19.88 -3.36 20.66
CA GLU A 531 21.15 -2.60 20.59
C GLU A 531 21.06 -1.40 19.64
N HIS A 532 20.31 -1.53 18.57
CA HIS A 532 20.12 -0.49 17.55
C HIS A 532 18.89 0.39 17.80
N ARG A 533 18.11 0.09 18.83
CA ARG A 533 16.87 0.76 19.15
C ARG A 533 17.08 1.83 20.20
N ALA A 534 16.61 3.05 19.95
CA ALA A 534 16.57 4.08 20.99
C ALA A 534 15.68 3.62 22.17
N LYS A 535 16.10 3.90 23.41
CA LYS A 535 15.34 3.58 24.62
C LYS A 535 13.90 4.10 24.47
N ASN A 536 12.89 3.23 24.59
CA ASN A 536 11.46 3.50 24.39
C ASN A 536 11.01 3.72 22.92
N SER A 537 11.80 3.35 21.92
CA SER A 537 11.34 3.39 20.54
C SER A 537 10.35 2.26 20.26
N LEU A 538 9.20 2.60 19.64
CA LEU A 538 8.19 1.66 19.12
C LEU A 538 8.35 1.46 17.59
N ALA A 539 9.56 1.66 17.07
CA ALA A 539 9.83 1.45 15.67
C ALA A 539 9.65 -0.03 15.30
N THR A 540 8.99 -0.28 14.20
CA THR A 540 8.79 -1.61 13.60
C THR A 540 9.19 -1.58 12.14
N LEU A 541 9.58 -2.71 11.58
CA LEU A 541 9.85 -2.83 10.15
C LEU A 541 8.54 -2.80 9.34
N PHE A 542 7.44 -3.20 9.95
CA PHE A 542 6.11 -3.18 9.37
C PHE A 542 5.24 -2.15 10.09
N SER A 543 4.92 -1.05 9.43
CA SER A 543 4.03 -0.03 10.02
C SER A 543 2.58 -0.54 10.10
N LEU A 544 1.74 0.07 10.94
CA LEU A 544 0.29 -0.20 10.94
C LEU A 544 -0.38 -0.03 9.56
N HIS A 545 0.19 0.81 8.69
CA HIS A 545 -0.28 0.94 7.32
C HIS A 545 0.09 -0.25 6.44
N SER A 546 1.19 -0.95 6.76
CA SER A 546 1.60 -2.18 6.08
C SER A 546 0.54 -3.26 6.16
N LEU A 547 -0.23 -3.35 7.26
CA LEU A 547 -1.35 -4.31 7.38
C LEU A 547 -2.40 -4.14 6.28
N ARG A 548 -2.73 -2.89 5.93
CA ARG A 548 -3.66 -2.64 4.83
C ARG A 548 -3.10 -3.12 3.50
N VAL A 549 -1.83 -2.84 3.24
CA VAL A 549 -1.15 -3.28 2.02
C VAL A 549 -1.08 -4.81 1.99
N SER A 550 -0.72 -5.44 3.10
CA SER A 550 -0.62 -6.90 3.24
C SER A 550 -1.96 -7.59 2.97
N LEU A 551 -3.05 -7.10 3.59
CA LEU A 551 -4.38 -7.69 3.40
C LEU A 551 -4.91 -7.50 1.99
N ILE A 552 -4.75 -6.31 1.38
CA ILE A 552 -5.15 -6.08 -0.01
C ILE A 552 -4.32 -6.97 -0.94
N THR A 553 -3.03 -7.08 -0.70
CA THR A 553 -2.13 -7.95 -1.49
C THR A 553 -2.53 -9.40 -1.38
N ALA A 554 -2.73 -9.90 -0.16
CA ALA A 554 -3.12 -11.29 0.07
C ALA A 554 -4.50 -11.60 -0.54
N LEU A 555 -5.50 -10.75 -0.34
CA LEU A 555 -6.82 -10.92 -0.93
C LEU A 555 -6.79 -10.86 -2.47
N ALA A 556 -5.94 -9.99 -3.05
CA ALA A 556 -5.81 -9.87 -4.49
C ALA A 556 -5.10 -11.08 -5.11
N LEU A 557 -3.97 -11.47 -4.55
CA LEU A 557 -3.07 -12.45 -5.15
C LEU A 557 -3.41 -13.88 -4.71
N ASP A 558 -3.44 -14.12 -3.40
CA ASP A 558 -3.68 -15.45 -2.86
C ASP A 558 -5.18 -15.78 -2.83
N GLY A 559 -6.01 -14.80 -2.45
CA GLY A 559 -7.45 -14.92 -2.38
C GLY A 559 -8.17 -14.75 -3.71
N GLN A 560 -7.51 -14.27 -4.75
CA GLN A 560 -8.08 -13.99 -6.08
C GLN A 560 -9.39 -13.19 -6.04
N VAL A 561 -9.53 -12.30 -5.04
CA VAL A 561 -10.69 -11.42 -4.94
C VAL A 561 -10.61 -10.36 -6.04
N PRO A 562 -11.64 -10.15 -6.84
CA PRO A 562 -11.65 -9.19 -7.93
C PRO A 562 -11.21 -7.79 -7.46
N LEU A 563 -10.34 -7.14 -8.24
CA LEU A 563 -9.81 -5.81 -7.91
C LEU A 563 -10.92 -4.77 -7.67
N ALA A 564 -12.01 -4.88 -8.42
CA ALA A 564 -13.20 -4.04 -8.25
C ALA A 564 -13.82 -4.16 -6.84
N ILE A 565 -13.89 -5.38 -6.31
CA ILE A 565 -14.37 -5.64 -4.95
C ILE A 565 -13.37 -5.14 -3.92
N LEU A 566 -12.08 -5.40 -4.15
CA LEU A 566 -11.01 -4.93 -3.27
C LEU A 566 -10.97 -3.40 -3.16
N GLN A 567 -11.22 -2.70 -4.26
CA GLN A 567 -11.30 -1.24 -4.24
C GLN A 567 -12.47 -0.74 -3.43
N LYS A 568 -13.63 -1.38 -3.54
CA LYS A 568 -14.81 -1.09 -2.70
C LYS A 568 -14.49 -1.32 -1.23
N ILE A 569 -13.88 -2.46 -0.89
CA ILE A 569 -13.48 -2.80 0.49
C ILE A 569 -12.45 -1.80 1.01
N ALA A 570 -11.49 -1.43 0.18
CA ALA A 570 -10.44 -0.49 0.54
C ALA A 570 -10.90 0.98 0.55
N GLY A 571 -12.05 1.30 -0.03
CA GLY A 571 -12.53 2.66 -0.18
C GLY A 571 -11.64 3.54 -1.06
N HIS A 572 -11.14 2.99 -2.18
CA HIS A 572 -10.32 3.73 -3.13
C HIS A 572 -11.19 4.50 -4.13
N SER A 573 -10.92 5.80 -4.32
CA SER A 573 -11.81 6.73 -5.02
C SER A 573 -11.75 6.68 -6.55
N ARG A 574 -10.80 6.05 -7.21
CA ARG A 574 -10.60 6.19 -8.66
C ARG A 574 -11.32 5.19 -9.55
N LEU A 575 -11.63 3.99 -9.09
CA LEU A 575 -12.48 3.01 -9.82
C LEU A 575 -13.95 3.04 -9.35
N VAL A 576 -14.26 3.81 -8.32
CA VAL A 576 -15.62 3.98 -7.81
C VAL A 576 -16.58 4.54 -8.87
N MET A 577 -16.10 5.32 -9.85
CA MET A 577 -16.95 5.83 -10.93
C MET A 577 -17.44 4.72 -11.87
N THR A 578 -16.63 3.75 -12.18
CA THR A 578 -17.03 2.60 -13.02
C THR A 578 -17.91 1.61 -12.23
N LEU A 579 -17.58 1.40 -10.96
CA LEU A 579 -18.38 0.56 -10.03
C LEU A 579 -19.72 1.19 -9.62
N TYR A 580 -19.87 2.51 -9.76
CA TYR A 580 -21.16 3.17 -9.49
C TYR A 580 -22.28 2.67 -10.42
N TYR A 581 -21.93 2.24 -11.63
CA TYR A 581 -22.85 1.68 -12.62
C TYR A 581 -22.98 0.15 -12.56
N THR A 582 -21.94 -0.55 -12.07
CA THR A 582 -21.96 -1.99 -11.83
C THR A 582 -22.00 -2.22 -10.31
N LYS A 583 -23.15 -2.11 -9.70
CA LYS A 583 -23.33 -2.42 -8.28
C LYS A 583 -23.25 -3.96 -8.10
N PRO A 584 -22.08 -4.54 -7.76
CA PRO A 584 -22.07 -5.92 -7.32
C PRO A 584 -22.93 -5.97 -6.07
N GLY A 585 -23.96 -6.79 -6.06
CA GLY A 585 -24.80 -7.00 -4.89
C GLY A 585 -23.95 -7.47 -3.71
N ALA A 586 -24.39 -7.19 -2.49
CA ALA A 586 -23.67 -7.60 -1.28
C ALA A 586 -23.40 -9.11 -1.25
N MET A 587 -24.30 -9.89 -1.81
CA MET A 587 -24.17 -11.35 -1.90
C MET A 587 -23.00 -11.77 -2.80
N GLN A 588 -22.86 -11.19 -3.98
CA GLN A 588 -21.76 -11.51 -4.91
C GLN A 588 -20.40 -11.07 -4.36
N SER A 589 -20.35 -9.89 -3.72
CA SER A 589 -19.13 -9.41 -3.06
C SER A 589 -18.77 -10.31 -1.87
N ARG A 590 -19.77 -10.77 -1.13
CA ARG A 590 -19.60 -11.67 0.00
C ARG A 590 -19.08 -13.04 -0.43
N GLU A 591 -19.65 -13.64 -1.47
CA GLU A 591 -19.19 -14.92 -2.01
C GLU A 591 -17.76 -14.85 -2.52
N ALA A 592 -17.39 -13.77 -3.25
CA ALA A 592 -16.03 -13.56 -3.72
C ALA A 592 -15.05 -13.36 -2.56
N ILE A 593 -15.44 -12.61 -1.51
CA ILE A 593 -14.63 -12.44 -0.30
C ILE A 593 -14.48 -13.75 0.45
N GLN A 594 -15.58 -14.51 0.61
CA GLN A 594 -15.55 -15.78 1.31
C GLN A 594 -14.69 -16.80 0.55
N ALA A 595 -14.86 -16.91 -0.77
CA ALA A 595 -14.03 -17.75 -1.61
C ALA A 595 -12.55 -17.32 -1.54
N GLY A 596 -12.27 -16.03 -1.49
CA GLY A 596 -10.92 -15.49 -1.32
C GLY A 596 -10.32 -15.85 0.04
N VAL A 597 -11.08 -15.66 1.12
CA VAL A 597 -10.63 -16.03 2.49
C VAL A 597 -10.41 -17.52 2.61
N THR A 598 -11.32 -18.35 2.06
CA THR A 598 -11.14 -19.81 2.03
C THR A 598 -9.90 -20.21 1.27
N ARG A 599 -9.63 -19.61 0.08
CA ARG A 599 -8.40 -19.87 -0.67
C ARG A 599 -7.14 -19.43 0.09
N LEU A 600 -7.19 -18.33 0.85
CA LEU A 600 -6.07 -17.90 1.70
C LEU A 600 -5.81 -18.89 2.85
N GLN A 601 -6.86 -19.52 3.37
CA GLN A 601 -6.74 -20.59 4.36
C GLN A 601 -6.23 -21.88 3.71
N ASP A 602 -6.78 -22.24 2.55
CA ASP A 602 -6.38 -23.42 1.78
C ASP A 602 -4.97 -23.25 1.19
N SER A 603 -4.51 -22.01 0.88
CA SER A 603 -3.17 -21.76 0.36
C SER A 603 -2.07 -21.93 1.43
N SER A 604 -2.40 -21.86 2.71
CA SER A 604 -1.50 -22.30 3.78
C SER A 604 -1.24 -23.81 3.74
N ASP A 605 -2.18 -24.55 3.15
CA ASP A 605 -2.13 -26.00 2.91
C ASP A 605 -1.84 -26.34 1.43
N SER A 606 -1.32 -25.34 0.66
CA SER A 606 -1.15 -25.52 -0.79
C SER A 606 -0.14 -26.62 -1.12
N THR A 607 -0.48 -27.47 -2.07
CA THR A 607 0.34 -28.60 -2.54
C THR A 607 1.77 -28.22 -2.94
N ILE A 608 2.01 -26.98 -3.37
CA ILE A 608 3.38 -26.52 -3.70
C ILE A 608 4.19 -26.17 -2.44
N ILE A 609 3.56 -25.52 -1.46
CA ILE A 609 4.17 -25.16 -0.19
C ILE A 609 4.52 -26.44 0.57
N ASP A 610 3.57 -27.37 0.68
CA ASP A 610 3.78 -28.67 1.31
C ASP A 610 4.84 -29.49 0.59
N TRP A 611 4.83 -29.45 -0.73
CA TRP A 611 5.87 -30.13 -1.52
C TRP A 611 7.24 -29.52 -1.28
N LEU A 612 7.40 -28.20 -1.34
CA LEU A 612 8.67 -27.53 -1.07
C LEU A 612 9.15 -27.71 0.37
N ALA A 613 8.23 -27.79 1.33
CA ALA A 613 8.56 -28.03 2.73
C ALA A 613 9.02 -29.46 3.01
N ASN A 614 8.42 -30.46 2.35
CA ASN A 614 8.55 -31.88 2.71
C ASN A 614 9.31 -32.74 1.70
N ALA A 615 9.50 -32.31 0.44
CA ALA A 615 10.21 -33.08 -0.57
C ALA A 615 11.70 -33.26 -0.22
N GLU A 616 12.29 -34.38 -0.67
CA GLU A 616 13.73 -34.56 -0.57
C GLU A 616 14.50 -33.50 -1.38
N TYR A 617 15.69 -33.10 -0.92
CA TYR A 617 16.44 -32.02 -1.56
C TYR A 617 16.76 -32.33 -3.03
N ASP A 618 17.18 -33.56 -3.33
CA ASP A 618 17.45 -34.01 -4.71
C ASP A 618 16.19 -33.96 -5.60
N GLN A 619 15.01 -34.18 -5.03
CA GLN A 619 13.76 -34.04 -5.75
C GLN A 619 13.44 -32.56 -6.02
N LEU A 620 13.73 -31.68 -5.07
CA LEU A 620 13.58 -30.24 -5.28
C LEU A 620 14.50 -29.73 -6.40
N VAL A 621 15.74 -30.19 -6.42
CA VAL A 621 16.71 -29.81 -7.46
C VAL A 621 16.24 -30.23 -8.84
N ARG A 622 15.58 -31.41 -8.97
CA ARG A 622 15.06 -31.89 -10.26
C ARG A 622 13.81 -31.17 -10.71
N ASP A 623 12.85 -30.96 -9.79
CA ASP A 623 11.47 -30.66 -10.13
C ASP A 623 11.11 -29.19 -9.96
N ALA A 624 11.89 -28.43 -9.17
CA ALA A 624 11.67 -26.99 -9.01
C ALA A 624 12.19 -26.22 -10.23
N ILE A 625 11.36 -25.36 -10.77
CA ILE A 625 11.65 -24.61 -11.98
C ILE A 625 11.74 -23.12 -11.65
N ALA A 626 12.89 -22.52 -11.95
CA ALA A 626 13.17 -21.12 -11.71
C ALA A 626 14.01 -20.52 -12.84
N ASN A 627 14.00 -19.20 -12.98
CA ASN A 627 14.89 -18.51 -13.92
C ASN A 627 16.35 -18.51 -13.45
N ASN A 628 16.59 -18.55 -12.13
CA ASN A 628 17.91 -18.62 -11.53
C ASN A 628 17.95 -19.76 -10.52
N GLU A 629 18.37 -20.94 -10.96
CA GLU A 629 18.43 -22.15 -10.14
C GLU A 629 19.40 -22.01 -8.96
N ALA A 630 20.56 -21.41 -9.16
CA ALA A 630 21.54 -21.21 -8.10
C ALA A 630 21.00 -20.33 -6.96
N SER A 631 20.33 -19.24 -7.29
CA SER A 631 19.69 -18.38 -6.29
C SER A 631 18.54 -19.07 -5.58
N LEU A 632 17.78 -19.91 -6.30
CA LEU A 632 16.68 -20.68 -5.73
C LEU A 632 17.19 -21.72 -4.74
N LEU A 633 18.17 -22.51 -5.13
CA LEU A 633 18.76 -23.56 -4.28
C LEU A 633 19.44 -22.97 -3.05
N ALA A 634 20.09 -21.82 -3.18
CA ALA A 634 20.65 -21.09 -2.05
C ALA A 634 19.57 -20.54 -1.08
N ALA A 635 18.33 -20.37 -1.56
CA ALA A 635 17.21 -19.88 -0.76
C ALA A 635 16.41 -20.99 -0.07
N ILE A 636 16.52 -22.22 -0.53
CA ILE A 636 15.81 -23.38 0.03
C ILE A 636 16.81 -24.23 0.83
N PRO A 637 16.73 -24.29 2.15
CA PRO A 637 17.60 -25.11 2.97
C PRO A 637 17.51 -26.60 2.59
N GLU A 638 18.67 -27.30 2.56
CA GLU A 638 18.71 -28.73 2.33
C GLU A 638 17.93 -29.51 3.40
N GLN A 639 18.08 -29.10 4.65
CA GLN A 639 17.39 -29.68 5.77
C GLN A 639 15.93 -29.27 5.86
N LYS A 640 15.01 -30.22 5.81
CA LYS A 640 13.55 -29.98 5.80
C LYS A 640 13.05 -29.11 6.97
N HIS A 641 13.59 -29.31 8.18
CA HIS A 641 13.17 -28.56 9.37
C HIS A 641 13.61 -27.09 9.39
N LEU A 642 14.53 -26.70 8.49
CA LEU A 642 14.95 -25.32 8.29
C LEU A 642 14.13 -24.60 7.20
N ARG A 643 13.27 -25.34 6.49
CA ARG A 643 12.40 -24.76 5.48
C ARG A 643 11.15 -24.19 6.14
N THR A 644 10.87 -22.94 5.89
CA THR A 644 9.82 -22.19 6.62
C THR A 644 8.73 -21.68 5.71
N PRO A 645 7.66 -22.46 5.53
CA PRO A 645 6.55 -22.13 4.63
C PRO A 645 5.81 -20.83 4.98
N ALA A 646 5.82 -20.44 6.26
CA ALA A 646 5.07 -19.26 6.71
C ALA A 646 5.52 -17.94 6.09
N GLY A 647 6.75 -17.84 5.61
CA GLY A 647 7.30 -16.67 4.90
C GLY A 647 7.07 -16.71 3.38
N TRP A 648 6.54 -17.80 2.85
CA TRP A 648 6.31 -17.96 1.42
C TRP A 648 4.91 -17.48 1.02
N MET A 649 4.76 -17.01 -0.21
CA MET A 649 3.47 -16.53 -0.72
C MET A 649 3.13 -17.28 -2.01
N ALA A 650 1.98 -17.94 -2.01
CA ALA A 650 1.44 -18.56 -3.21
C ALA A 650 1.06 -17.48 -4.23
N MET A 651 1.43 -17.73 -5.48
CA MET A 651 1.10 -16.92 -6.64
C MET A 651 0.24 -17.75 -7.59
N VAL A 652 -0.44 -17.10 -8.52
CA VAL A 652 -1.28 -17.79 -9.50
C VAL A 652 -0.48 -18.79 -10.32
N ASP A 653 0.76 -18.44 -10.67
CA ASP A 653 1.66 -19.18 -11.56
C ASP A 653 2.88 -19.80 -10.86
N GLY A 654 2.89 -19.81 -9.53
CA GLY A 654 4.00 -20.37 -8.75
C GLY A 654 4.05 -19.92 -7.30
N LEU A 655 5.24 -19.76 -6.74
CA LEU A 655 5.49 -19.40 -5.36
C LEU A 655 6.56 -18.31 -5.25
N CYS A 656 6.31 -17.32 -4.42
CA CYS A 656 7.30 -16.31 -4.02
C CYS A 656 7.91 -16.67 -2.67
N LEU A 657 9.23 -16.91 -2.63
CA LEU A 657 9.96 -17.29 -1.41
C LEU A 657 10.23 -16.14 -0.44
N VAL A 658 9.91 -14.92 -0.83
CA VAL A 658 10.13 -13.70 -0.03
C VAL A 658 8.83 -12.99 0.36
N GLY A 659 7.71 -13.69 0.29
CA GLY A 659 6.41 -13.20 0.75
C GLY A 659 5.93 -11.91 0.07
N GLY A 660 6.35 -11.65 -1.17
CA GLY A 660 5.98 -10.42 -1.91
C GLY A 660 6.60 -9.15 -1.33
N ASN A 661 7.66 -9.25 -0.54
CA ASN A 661 8.34 -8.07 0.02
C ASN A 661 8.80 -7.11 -1.07
N ASN A 662 8.39 -5.85 -0.96
CA ASN A 662 8.70 -4.77 -1.90
C ASN A 662 9.36 -3.56 -1.19
N CYS A 663 9.98 -3.78 -0.05
CA CYS A 663 10.60 -2.72 0.75
C CYS A 663 12.04 -2.50 0.31
N GLU A 664 12.46 -1.25 0.22
CA GLU A 664 13.86 -0.85 0.03
C GLU A 664 14.68 -1.04 1.33
N THR A 665 14.74 -2.25 1.82
CA THR A 665 15.54 -2.66 2.98
C THR A 665 16.62 -3.64 2.53
N GLU A 666 17.55 -3.98 3.39
CA GLU A 666 18.58 -5.03 3.14
C GLU A 666 17.96 -6.44 3.04
N ALA A 667 16.68 -6.60 3.38
CA ALA A 667 15.98 -7.87 3.32
C ALA A 667 15.73 -8.32 1.87
N PRO A 668 15.70 -9.63 1.57
CA PRO A 668 15.31 -10.14 0.27
C PRO A 668 13.90 -9.69 -0.16
N GLY A 669 13.76 -9.28 -1.42
CA GLY A 669 12.49 -8.77 -1.92
C GLY A 669 12.50 -8.42 -3.42
N CYS A 670 11.43 -7.86 -3.94
CA CYS A 670 11.34 -7.44 -5.33
C CYS A 670 12.40 -6.39 -5.72
N HIS A 671 12.83 -5.55 -4.76
CA HIS A 671 13.84 -4.51 -4.97
C HIS A 671 15.25 -5.06 -5.23
N ASN A 672 15.50 -6.32 -4.90
CA ASN A 672 16.75 -7.04 -5.18
C ASN A 672 16.52 -8.42 -5.81
N GLY A 673 15.35 -8.64 -6.40
CA GLY A 673 14.92 -9.88 -7.03
C GLY A 673 15.36 -10.04 -8.48
N GLY A 674 15.94 -9.01 -9.08
CA GLY A 674 16.37 -9.00 -10.48
C GLY A 674 17.79 -9.54 -10.70
N PRO A 675 18.34 -9.36 -11.92
CA PRO A 675 19.66 -9.84 -12.31
C PRO A 675 20.79 -9.32 -11.43
N ASN A 676 21.86 -10.13 -11.34
CA ASN A 676 23.11 -9.73 -10.71
C ASN A 676 23.92 -8.85 -11.66
N ILE A 677 24.21 -7.62 -11.25
CA ILE A 677 25.12 -6.70 -11.95
C ILE A 677 26.47 -6.58 -11.27
N GLY A 678 26.67 -7.28 -10.16
CA GLY A 678 27.95 -7.42 -9.46
C GLY A 678 28.76 -8.57 -10.02
N ASN A 679 29.86 -8.91 -9.32
CA ASN A 679 30.67 -10.09 -9.60
C ASN A 679 30.34 -11.23 -8.59
N ASP A 680 30.89 -12.41 -8.81
CA ASP A 680 30.63 -13.59 -7.98
C ASP A 680 31.08 -13.42 -6.51
N THR A 681 32.04 -12.53 -6.25
CA THR A 681 32.55 -12.25 -4.90
C THR A 681 31.78 -11.15 -4.17
N ALA A 682 31.08 -10.29 -4.92
CA ALA A 682 30.24 -9.22 -4.40
C ALA A 682 28.96 -9.07 -5.26
N PRO A 683 28.00 -9.99 -5.11
CA PRO A 683 26.79 -9.97 -5.90
C PRO A 683 25.96 -8.73 -5.57
N ARG A 684 25.53 -8.02 -6.60
CA ARG A 684 24.65 -6.86 -6.49
C ARG A 684 23.46 -7.05 -7.39
N HIS A 685 22.33 -7.37 -6.82
CA HIS A 685 21.09 -7.56 -7.56
C HIS A 685 20.32 -6.23 -7.69
N ILE A 686 19.81 -5.97 -8.90
CA ILE A 686 18.92 -4.84 -9.17
C ILE A 686 17.46 -5.21 -8.87
N PRO A 687 16.53 -4.25 -8.82
CA PRO A 687 15.11 -4.55 -8.77
C PRO A 687 14.65 -5.45 -9.92
N VAL A 688 13.55 -6.16 -9.70
CA VAL A 688 12.95 -7.02 -10.74
C VAL A 688 12.61 -6.15 -11.96
N PRO A 689 13.11 -6.50 -13.14
CA PRO A 689 12.78 -5.79 -14.38
C PRO A 689 11.27 -5.80 -14.66
N GLY A 690 10.72 -4.70 -15.13
CA GLY A 690 9.27 -4.55 -15.33
C GLY A 690 8.50 -4.24 -14.04
N GLY A 691 9.21 -4.07 -12.93
CA GLY A 691 8.64 -3.67 -11.64
C GLY A 691 8.44 -4.83 -10.66
N ALA A 692 8.01 -4.46 -9.47
CA ALA A 692 7.68 -5.44 -8.43
C ALA A 692 6.51 -6.33 -8.89
N ARG A 693 6.58 -7.62 -8.52
CA ARG A 693 5.63 -8.68 -8.91
C ARG A 693 5.70 -9.15 -10.36
N ASN A 694 6.67 -8.71 -11.13
CA ASN A 694 7.01 -9.39 -12.37
C ASN A 694 7.76 -10.71 -12.03
N CYS A 695 7.03 -11.62 -11.38
CA CYS A 695 7.57 -12.85 -10.78
C CYS A 695 8.35 -13.72 -11.78
N PRO A 696 7.97 -13.88 -13.05
CA PRO A 696 8.77 -14.63 -14.00
C PRO A 696 10.21 -14.10 -14.19
N MET A 697 10.45 -12.83 -13.87
CA MET A 697 11.78 -12.21 -13.92
C MET A 697 12.53 -12.25 -12.57
N CYS A 698 11.87 -12.74 -11.51
CA CYS A 698 12.40 -12.71 -10.16
C CYS A 698 13.21 -13.97 -9.83
N ARG A 699 14.39 -13.81 -9.20
CA ARG A 699 15.22 -14.91 -8.74
C ARG A 699 14.64 -15.69 -7.55
N TRP A 700 13.65 -15.13 -6.86
CA TRP A 700 12.96 -15.75 -5.74
C TRP A 700 11.66 -16.47 -6.13
N PHE A 701 11.37 -16.52 -7.43
CA PHE A 701 10.18 -17.17 -7.95
C PHE A 701 10.47 -18.61 -8.34
N VAL A 702 9.58 -19.51 -7.89
CA VAL A 702 9.60 -20.93 -8.24
C VAL A 702 8.24 -21.34 -8.77
N THR A 703 8.25 -22.21 -9.78
CA THR A 703 7.06 -22.80 -10.37
C THR A 703 7.21 -24.31 -10.56
N LYS A 704 6.15 -24.96 -11.00
CA LYS A 704 6.10 -26.40 -11.32
C LYS A 704 5.29 -26.61 -12.59
N PRO A 705 5.40 -27.78 -13.26
CA PRO A 705 4.55 -28.14 -14.40
C PRO A 705 3.05 -28.00 -14.16
N TYR A 706 2.60 -28.12 -12.91
CA TYR A 706 1.22 -27.87 -12.50
C TYR A 706 0.71 -26.46 -12.89
N PHE A 707 1.60 -25.45 -12.91
CA PHE A 707 1.26 -24.07 -13.26
C PHE A 707 1.44 -23.74 -14.74
N LEU A 708 1.66 -24.73 -15.59
CA LEU A 708 1.88 -24.50 -17.01
C LEU A 708 0.71 -23.79 -17.71
N PRO A 709 -0.58 -24.09 -17.41
CA PRO A 709 -1.70 -23.34 -17.99
C PRO A 709 -1.72 -21.86 -17.55
N GLN A 710 -1.37 -21.55 -16.30
CA GLN A 710 -1.29 -20.22 -15.78
C GLN A 710 -0.14 -19.42 -16.41
N LEU A 711 1.00 -20.07 -16.59
CA LEU A 711 2.15 -19.50 -17.29
C LEU A 711 1.80 -19.22 -18.77
N ALA A 712 1.05 -20.10 -19.44
CA ALA A 712 0.58 -19.91 -20.80
C ALA A 712 -0.41 -18.73 -20.89
N ALA A 713 -1.35 -18.61 -19.95
CA ALA A 713 -2.27 -17.47 -19.89
C ALA A 713 -1.52 -16.15 -19.67
N ARG A 714 -0.51 -16.14 -18.79
CA ARG A 714 0.36 -14.98 -18.59
C ARG A 714 1.18 -14.67 -19.83
N TRP A 715 1.70 -15.68 -20.51
CA TRP A 715 2.42 -15.50 -21.76
C TRP A 715 1.56 -14.81 -22.83
N ASN A 716 0.33 -15.27 -23.05
CA ASN A 716 -0.63 -14.65 -23.96
C ASN A 716 -0.90 -13.19 -23.60
N ASN A 717 -1.12 -12.92 -22.32
CA ASN A 717 -1.37 -11.59 -21.82
C ASN A 717 -0.16 -10.66 -22.05
N VAL A 718 1.04 -11.08 -21.70
CA VAL A 718 2.28 -10.29 -21.91
C VAL A 718 2.56 -10.11 -23.39
N SER A 719 2.33 -11.14 -24.23
CA SER A 719 2.47 -11.05 -25.67
C SER A 719 1.56 -9.98 -26.29
N TYR A 720 0.30 -9.92 -25.84
CA TYR A 720 -0.64 -8.88 -26.27
C TYR A 720 -0.14 -7.47 -25.87
N HIS A 721 0.28 -7.28 -24.63
CA HIS A 721 0.83 -6.00 -24.18
C HIS A 721 2.14 -5.63 -24.88
N CYS A 722 2.95 -6.61 -25.23
CA CYS A 722 4.17 -6.40 -26.01
C CYS A 722 3.83 -5.87 -27.40
N TYR A 723 2.77 -6.39 -28.02
CA TYR A 723 2.29 -5.93 -29.33
C TYR A 723 1.78 -4.48 -29.26
N ASP A 724 0.94 -4.15 -28.26
CA ASP A 724 0.48 -2.77 -28.02
C ASP A 724 1.67 -1.81 -27.76
N ALA A 725 2.64 -2.24 -26.97
CA ALA A 725 3.84 -1.45 -26.69
C ALA A 725 4.68 -1.21 -27.94
N LYS A 726 4.80 -2.19 -28.82
CA LYS A 726 5.47 -2.04 -30.13
C LYS A 726 4.80 -0.97 -30.99
N GLU A 727 3.46 -0.97 -31.06
CA GLU A 727 2.72 0.07 -31.79
C GLU A 727 2.99 1.46 -31.18
N GLN A 728 3.02 1.58 -29.86
CA GLN A 728 3.34 2.84 -29.18
C GLN A 728 4.77 3.33 -29.50
N VAL A 729 5.74 2.42 -29.60
CA VAL A 729 7.11 2.77 -30.04
C VAL A 729 7.10 3.33 -31.44
N VAL A 730 6.40 2.69 -32.38
CA VAL A 730 6.32 3.13 -33.79
C VAL A 730 5.68 4.53 -33.87
N LEU A 731 4.58 4.76 -33.17
CA LEU A 731 3.92 6.07 -33.14
C LEU A 731 4.80 7.15 -32.48
N ALA A 732 5.47 6.83 -31.40
CA ALA A 732 6.38 7.77 -30.72
C ALA A 732 7.59 8.11 -31.60
N GLU A 733 8.14 7.12 -32.32
CA GLU A 733 9.25 7.31 -33.24
C GLU A 733 8.85 8.20 -34.44
N GLN A 734 7.70 7.96 -35.02
CA GLN A 734 7.17 8.79 -36.11
C GLN A 734 7.02 10.25 -35.66
N ARG A 735 6.46 10.48 -34.45
CA ARG A 735 6.31 11.82 -33.90
C ARG A 735 7.64 12.49 -33.62
N PHE A 736 8.60 11.75 -33.07
CA PHE A 736 9.94 12.25 -32.78
C PHE A 736 10.68 12.63 -34.09
N ARG A 737 10.67 11.76 -35.10
CA ARG A 737 11.29 12.03 -36.41
C ARG A 737 10.69 13.24 -37.09
N ALA A 738 9.38 13.41 -37.08
CA ALA A 738 8.73 14.59 -37.66
C ALA A 738 9.16 15.91 -36.99
N LEU A 739 9.47 15.89 -35.69
CA LEU A 739 10.00 17.05 -34.96
C LEU A 739 11.51 17.23 -35.24
N GLU A 740 12.25 16.15 -35.40
CA GLU A 740 13.67 16.16 -35.78
C GLU A 740 13.88 16.75 -37.16
N ASP A 741 13.05 16.36 -38.13
CA ASP A 741 13.06 16.90 -39.51
C ASP A 741 12.78 18.41 -39.52
N ARG A 742 11.77 18.87 -38.75
CA ARG A 742 11.46 20.30 -38.60
C ARG A 742 12.57 21.08 -37.93
N ARG A 743 13.25 20.45 -36.93
CA ARG A 743 14.41 21.04 -36.30
C ARG A 743 15.58 21.17 -37.28
N ALA A 744 15.83 20.14 -38.08
CA ALA A 744 16.87 20.17 -39.12
C ALA A 744 16.56 21.24 -40.21
N GLU A 745 15.31 21.37 -40.62
CA GLU A 745 14.85 22.39 -41.53
C GLU A 745 15.06 23.81 -40.97
N ALA A 746 14.67 24.07 -39.73
CA ALA A 746 14.89 25.35 -39.06
C ALA A 746 16.39 25.69 -38.99
N LEU A 747 17.24 24.72 -38.66
CA LEU A 747 18.70 24.89 -38.66
C LEU A 747 19.27 25.18 -40.03
N SER A 748 18.75 24.53 -41.10
CA SER A 748 19.21 24.73 -42.47
C SER A 748 18.82 26.10 -43.04
N THR A 749 17.73 26.69 -42.49
CA THR A 749 17.18 27.98 -42.93
C THR A 749 17.58 29.12 -41.94
N ASP A 750 18.46 28.87 -41.01
CA ASP A 750 18.90 29.83 -39.97
C ASP A 750 17.77 30.44 -39.13
N GLN A 751 16.69 29.65 -38.96
CA GLN A 751 15.52 29.99 -38.19
C GLN A 751 15.56 29.39 -36.79
N ILE A 752 14.95 30.06 -35.82
CA ILE A 752 14.88 29.55 -34.44
C ILE A 752 13.82 28.45 -34.39
N PHE A 753 14.23 27.25 -33.98
CA PHE A 753 13.29 26.13 -33.79
C PHE A 753 12.38 26.41 -32.55
N GLN A 754 11.11 26.69 -32.81
CA GLN A 754 10.16 27.09 -31.78
C GLN A 754 9.59 25.91 -30.99
N GLU A 755 9.64 24.69 -31.52
CA GLU A 755 9.02 23.49 -30.94
C GLU A 755 9.94 22.68 -30.02
N HIS A 756 10.94 23.32 -29.42
CA HIS A 756 11.96 22.63 -28.61
C HIS A 756 11.36 21.84 -27.44
N LYS A 757 10.30 22.37 -26.81
CA LYS A 757 9.59 21.68 -25.74
C LYS A 757 8.92 20.41 -26.23
N GLN A 758 8.24 20.47 -27.38
CA GLN A 758 7.57 19.31 -27.97
C GLN A 758 8.59 18.25 -28.43
N TYR A 759 9.75 18.66 -28.93
CA TYR A 759 10.85 17.78 -29.29
C TYR A 759 11.37 17.00 -28.07
N LEU A 760 11.63 17.66 -26.96
CA LEU A 760 12.07 17.01 -25.71
C LEU A 760 10.98 16.08 -25.12
N GLU A 761 9.71 16.45 -25.22
CA GLU A 761 8.61 15.60 -24.80
C GLU A 761 8.47 14.35 -25.70
N ALA A 762 8.62 14.50 -27.01
CA ALA A 762 8.59 13.39 -27.95
C ALA A 762 9.78 12.44 -27.74
N GLN A 763 10.99 12.97 -27.49
CA GLN A 763 12.16 12.17 -27.15
C GLN A 763 11.93 11.34 -25.89
N ARG A 764 11.45 11.95 -24.81
CA ARG A 764 11.15 11.23 -23.55
C ARG A 764 10.06 10.19 -23.75
N THR A 765 9.05 10.49 -24.56
CA THR A 765 7.97 9.53 -24.86
C THR A 765 8.51 8.33 -25.61
N LEU A 766 9.38 8.55 -26.58
CA LEU A 766 10.04 7.48 -27.33
C LEU A 766 10.91 6.60 -26.42
N GLU A 767 11.78 7.23 -25.61
CA GLU A 767 12.65 6.52 -24.66
C GLU A 767 11.82 5.68 -23.66
N PHE A 768 10.71 6.22 -23.16
CA PHE A 768 9.81 5.51 -22.25
C PHE A 768 9.13 4.32 -22.94
N SER A 769 8.64 4.51 -24.16
CA SER A 769 7.98 3.46 -24.94
C SER A 769 8.93 2.32 -25.30
N ILE A 770 10.17 2.63 -25.71
CA ILE A 770 11.21 1.64 -25.98
C ILE A 770 11.51 0.83 -24.72
N ARG A 771 11.73 1.50 -23.58
CA ARG A 771 12.00 0.81 -22.30
C ARG A 771 10.88 -0.15 -21.92
N LYS A 772 9.62 0.30 -22.04
CA LYS A 772 8.45 -0.54 -21.74
C LYS A 772 8.37 -1.76 -22.65
N PHE A 773 8.66 -1.58 -23.94
CA PHE A 773 8.68 -2.67 -24.90
C PHE A 773 9.79 -3.69 -24.58
N ASP A 774 11.00 -3.21 -24.26
CA ASP A 774 12.13 -4.07 -23.85
C ASP A 774 11.82 -4.87 -22.59
N GLU A 775 11.23 -4.25 -21.56
CA GLU A 775 10.83 -4.93 -20.33
C GLU A 775 9.80 -6.05 -20.58
N LEU A 776 8.80 -5.79 -21.43
CA LEU A 776 7.79 -6.79 -21.80
C LEU A 776 8.40 -7.93 -22.63
N THR A 777 9.31 -7.63 -23.54
CA THR A 777 10.00 -8.63 -24.36
C THR A 777 10.88 -9.53 -23.50
N GLN A 778 11.61 -8.98 -22.53
CA GLN A 778 12.39 -9.75 -21.56
C GLN A 778 11.51 -10.65 -20.70
N THR A 779 10.36 -10.12 -20.25
CA THR A 779 9.37 -10.87 -19.47
C THR A 779 8.83 -12.05 -20.28
N LEU A 780 8.48 -11.81 -21.55
CA LEU A 780 7.98 -12.84 -22.45
C LEU A 780 9.01 -13.97 -22.63
N ALA A 781 10.29 -13.62 -22.85
CA ALA A 781 11.38 -14.56 -22.94
C ALA A 781 11.59 -15.36 -21.64
N ALA A 782 11.41 -14.74 -20.49
CA ALA A 782 11.50 -15.42 -19.19
C ALA A 782 10.38 -16.45 -19.00
N ILE A 783 9.14 -16.07 -19.31
CA ILE A 783 7.99 -16.99 -19.25
C ILE A 783 8.20 -18.17 -20.20
N THR A 784 8.65 -17.91 -21.44
CA THR A 784 8.95 -18.96 -22.41
C THR A 784 9.93 -19.97 -21.86
N ARG A 785 11.04 -19.51 -21.24
CA ARG A 785 12.04 -20.40 -20.62
C ARG A 785 11.44 -21.24 -19.48
N LEU A 786 10.59 -20.65 -18.63
CA LEU A 786 9.90 -21.38 -17.56
C LEU A 786 8.97 -22.45 -18.14
N MET A 787 8.19 -22.12 -19.17
CA MET A 787 7.31 -23.07 -19.85
C MET A 787 8.07 -24.21 -20.52
N GLU A 788 9.18 -23.91 -21.21
CA GLU A 788 10.04 -24.94 -21.81
C GLU A 788 10.64 -25.90 -20.78
N ARG A 789 11.05 -25.37 -19.60
CA ARG A 789 11.53 -26.19 -18.51
C ARG A 789 10.42 -27.06 -17.93
N CYS A 790 9.22 -26.53 -17.74
CA CYS A 790 8.05 -27.32 -17.36
C CYS A 790 7.78 -28.47 -18.36
N ARG A 791 7.84 -28.18 -19.66
CA ARG A 791 7.66 -29.20 -20.72
C ARG A 791 8.74 -30.28 -20.70
N LYS A 792 9.99 -29.91 -20.43
CA LYS A 792 11.10 -30.87 -20.31
C LYS A 792 10.89 -31.81 -19.12
N VAL A 793 10.50 -31.30 -17.96
CA VAL A 793 10.19 -32.11 -16.78
C VAL A 793 9.04 -33.08 -17.07
N LEU A 794 7.97 -32.62 -17.76
CA LEU A 794 6.85 -33.49 -18.16
C LEU A 794 7.28 -34.59 -19.15
N SER A 795 8.19 -34.28 -20.08
CA SER A 795 8.65 -35.24 -21.08
C SER A 795 9.65 -36.27 -20.55
N SER A 796 10.37 -35.98 -19.47
CA SER A 796 11.33 -36.90 -18.87
C SER A 796 10.70 -38.09 -18.13
N GLY A 797 9.40 -38.02 -17.85
CA GLY A 797 8.63 -39.11 -17.22
C GLY A 797 8.98 -39.41 -15.75
N GLU A 798 9.90 -38.66 -15.15
CA GLU A 798 10.37 -38.87 -13.77
C GLU A 798 9.60 -38.01 -12.74
N GLY A 799 8.77 -37.04 -13.17
CA GLY A 799 7.96 -36.23 -12.28
C GLY A 799 6.61 -36.88 -12.01
N VAL A 800 6.18 -36.88 -10.76
CA VAL A 800 4.82 -37.30 -10.38
C VAL A 800 3.81 -36.40 -11.09
N SER A 801 3.15 -36.91 -12.11
CA SER A 801 2.11 -36.24 -12.87
C SER A 801 0.89 -36.05 -11.99
N LEU A 802 0.71 -34.88 -11.40
CA LEU A 802 -0.55 -34.42 -10.83
C LEU A 802 -1.34 -33.60 -11.87
N ILE A 803 -1.10 -33.79 -13.16
CA ILE A 803 -1.78 -33.03 -14.20
C ILE A 803 -2.72 -33.93 -14.98
N SER A 804 -3.94 -33.83 -14.67
CA SER A 804 -5.04 -34.00 -15.60
C SER A 804 -5.60 -32.62 -15.97
N VAL A 805 -4.86 -31.85 -16.70
CA VAL A 805 -5.37 -30.57 -17.24
C VAL A 805 -4.95 -30.49 -18.69
N GLY A 806 -5.95 -30.56 -19.58
CA GLY A 806 -5.83 -30.29 -20.98
C GLY A 806 -4.73 -31.06 -21.69
N GLY A 807 -5.06 -31.77 -22.77
CA GLY A 807 -4.07 -32.49 -23.54
C GLY A 807 -2.98 -31.59 -24.09
N GLN A 808 -1.86 -32.20 -24.48
CA GLN A 808 -0.72 -31.54 -25.14
C GLN A 808 -1.13 -30.64 -26.33
N GLN A 809 -2.29 -30.87 -26.92
CA GLN A 809 -2.88 -30.04 -27.95
C GLN A 809 -3.39 -28.68 -27.44
N GLU A 810 -4.01 -28.58 -26.25
CA GLU A 810 -4.48 -27.30 -25.67
C GLU A 810 -3.30 -26.37 -25.35
N LEU A 811 -2.17 -26.90 -24.94
CA LEU A 811 -0.94 -26.15 -24.71
C LEU A 811 -0.28 -25.72 -26.02
N SER A 812 -0.35 -26.53 -27.10
CA SER A 812 0.21 -26.12 -28.38
C SER A 812 -0.58 -24.96 -29.00
N TYR A 813 -1.92 -24.92 -28.81
CA TYR A 813 -2.73 -23.80 -29.29
C TYR A 813 -2.45 -22.48 -28.55
N ALA A 814 -2.00 -22.53 -27.30
CA ALA A 814 -1.62 -21.35 -26.55
C ALA A 814 -0.27 -20.73 -26.97
N ILE A 815 0.57 -21.51 -27.66
CA ILE A 815 1.98 -21.15 -27.96
C ILE A 815 2.24 -21.01 -29.45
N GLU A 816 1.35 -21.49 -30.31
CA GLU A 816 1.48 -21.29 -31.75
C GLU A 816 1.34 -19.81 -32.12
N GLU A 817 2.20 -19.35 -33.06
CA GLU A 817 2.14 -18.01 -33.61
C GLU A 817 0.79 -17.85 -34.34
N VAL A 818 -0.14 -17.17 -33.70
CA VAL A 818 -1.53 -17.12 -34.11
C VAL A 818 -1.68 -16.03 -35.16
N SER A 819 -2.01 -16.39 -36.36
CA SER A 819 -2.36 -15.45 -37.45
C SER A 819 -3.72 -14.75 -37.25
N SER A 820 -4.53 -15.23 -36.31
CA SER A 820 -5.88 -14.71 -36.00
C SER A 820 -5.86 -13.72 -34.84
N GLU A 821 -6.28 -12.47 -35.10
CA GLU A 821 -6.46 -11.45 -34.08
C GLU A 821 -7.50 -11.91 -33.01
N LEU A 822 -8.63 -12.46 -33.46
CA LEU A 822 -9.71 -12.88 -32.56
C LEU A 822 -9.28 -14.05 -31.69
N LEU A 823 -8.45 -14.97 -32.17
CA LEU A 823 -7.95 -16.08 -31.37
C LEU A 823 -7.02 -15.58 -30.26
N GLN A 824 -6.13 -14.65 -30.56
CA GLN A 824 -5.26 -14.01 -29.56
C GLN A 824 -6.08 -13.25 -28.51
N LEU A 825 -6.99 -12.38 -28.95
CA LEU A 825 -7.86 -11.61 -28.05
C LEU A 825 -8.71 -12.51 -27.15
N SER A 826 -9.26 -13.59 -27.71
CA SER A 826 -10.06 -14.53 -26.96
C SER A 826 -9.25 -15.27 -25.91
N GLY A 827 -7.99 -15.60 -26.18
CA GLY A 827 -7.07 -16.21 -25.21
C GLY A 827 -6.73 -15.25 -24.06
N VAL A 828 -6.49 -13.96 -24.36
CA VAL A 828 -6.24 -12.93 -23.36
C VAL A 828 -7.46 -12.69 -22.47
N CYS A 829 -8.65 -12.53 -23.07
CA CYS A 829 -9.89 -12.32 -22.34
C CYS A 829 -10.25 -13.52 -21.47
N GLU A 830 -10.14 -14.73 -21.98
CA GLU A 830 -10.40 -15.95 -21.22
C GLU A 830 -9.37 -16.16 -20.12
N GLY A 831 -8.09 -15.90 -20.37
CA GLY A 831 -7.06 -15.93 -19.37
C GLY A 831 -7.35 -14.95 -18.23
N SER A 832 -7.83 -13.74 -18.54
CA SER A 832 -8.19 -12.75 -17.52
C SER A 832 -9.50 -13.06 -16.77
N VAL A 833 -10.40 -13.90 -17.34
CA VAL A 833 -11.57 -14.44 -16.62
C VAL A 833 -11.13 -15.51 -15.60
N LEU A 834 -10.21 -16.38 -16.01
CA LEU A 834 -9.72 -17.48 -15.17
C LEU A 834 -8.71 -16.99 -14.12
N TYR A 835 -7.85 -16.06 -14.50
CA TYR A 835 -6.74 -15.54 -13.69
C TYR A 835 -6.85 -14.01 -13.59
N GLN A 836 -7.48 -13.55 -12.54
CA GLN A 836 -7.89 -12.14 -12.35
C GLN A 836 -6.75 -11.15 -12.13
N ASP A 837 -5.53 -11.63 -11.94
CA ASP A 837 -4.32 -10.81 -11.88
C ASP A 837 -3.79 -10.42 -13.27
N LEU A 838 -4.34 -11.00 -14.34
CA LEU A 838 -4.01 -10.67 -15.70
C LEU A 838 -4.88 -9.50 -16.19
N ASP A 839 -4.23 -8.41 -16.60
CA ASP A 839 -4.90 -7.25 -17.18
C ASP A 839 -5.16 -7.48 -18.67
N PRO A 840 -6.42 -7.61 -19.14
CA PRO A 840 -6.71 -7.80 -20.57
C PRO A 840 -6.50 -6.51 -21.38
N GLY A 841 -6.32 -5.34 -20.75
CA GLY A 841 -6.18 -4.07 -21.44
C GLY A 841 -7.33 -3.80 -22.41
N LYS A 842 -7.03 -3.38 -23.63
CA LYS A 842 -8.02 -3.09 -24.67
C LYS A 842 -8.56 -4.33 -25.39
N ALA A 843 -8.05 -5.52 -25.09
CA ALA A 843 -8.44 -6.76 -25.75
C ALA A 843 -9.93 -7.03 -25.63
N VAL A 844 -10.56 -6.68 -24.49
CA VAL A 844 -12.00 -6.88 -24.25
C VAL A 844 -12.84 -6.11 -25.24
N LEU A 845 -12.58 -4.81 -25.39
CA LEU A 845 -13.32 -3.95 -26.33
C LEU A 845 -13.13 -4.42 -27.77
N ARG A 846 -11.91 -4.78 -28.12
CA ARG A 846 -11.60 -5.22 -29.50
C ARG A 846 -12.24 -6.58 -29.82
N GLN A 847 -12.24 -7.52 -28.87
CA GLN A 847 -12.96 -8.78 -29.00
C GLN A 847 -14.47 -8.53 -29.16
N GLY A 848 -15.06 -7.66 -28.35
CA GLY A 848 -16.48 -7.29 -28.45
C GLY A 848 -16.84 -6.73 -29.83
N GLN A 849 -16.02 -5.85 -30.40
CA GLN A 849 -16.21 -5.31 -31.74
C GLN A 849 -16.19 -6.39 -32.82
N LEU A 850 -15.26 -7.36 -32.74
CA LEU A 850 -15.16 -8.43 -33.72
C LEU A 850 -16.35 -9.40 -33.64
N LEU A 851 -16.80 -9.68 -32.40
CA LEU A 851 -17.98 -10.51 -32.16
C LEU A 851 -19.27 -9.82 -32.63
N ASP A 852 -19.46 -8.52 -32.33
CA ASP A 852 -20.60 -7.75 -32.88
C ASP A 852 -20.61 -7.75 -34.41
N ALA A 853 -19.44 -7.58 -35.02
CA ALA A 853 -19.35 -7.66 -36.50
C ALA A 853 -19.73 -9.05 -37.05
N ALA A 854 -19.44 -10.14 -36.28
CA ALA A 854 -19.87 -11.48 -36.65
C ALA A 854 -21.39 -11.65 -36.48
N LEU A 855 -21.95 -11.18 -35.37
CA LEU A 855 -23.40 -11.23 -35.08
C LEU A 855 -24.21 -10.45 -36.10
N MET A 856 -23.75 -9.25 -36.47
CA MET A 856 -24.41 -8.43 -37.50
C MET A 856 -24.42 -9.09 -38.87
N ARG A 857 -23.40 -9.86 -39.24
CA ARG A 857 -23.40 -10.67 -40.49
C ARG A 857 -24.48 -11.75 -40.48
N ASP A 858 -24.80 -12.26 -39.31
CA ASP A 858 -25.87 -13.25 -39.14
C ASP A 858 -27.24 -12.61 -38.86
N SER A 859 -27.38 -11.30 -39.13
CA SER A 859 -28.59 -10.52 -38.88
C SER A 859 -29.05 -10.55 -37.42
N LEU A 860 -28.09 -10.68 -36.50
CA LEU A 860 -28.28 -10.52 -35.05
C LEU A 860 -27.92 -9.10 -34.62
N PRO A 861 -28.58 -8.55 -33.59
CA PRO A 861 -28.22 -7.21 -33.07
C PRO A 861 -26.81 -7.22 -32.44
N PRO A 862 -26.08 -6.10 -32.57
CA PRO A 862 -24.82 -5.96 -31.83
C PRO A 862 -25.12 -5.85 -30.34
N VAL A 863 -24.64 -6.77 -29.55
CA VAL A 863 -24.90 -6.87 -28.12
C VAL A 863 -23.75 -6.28 -27.31
N PHE A 864 -22.51 -6.51 -27.73
CA PHE A 864 -21.33 -6.15 -26.98
C PHE A 864 -21.18 -4.63 -26.79
N MET A 865 -21.58 -3.83 -27.77
CA MET A 865 -21.58 -2.36 -27.64
C MET A 865 -22.44 -1.83 -26.49
N THR A 866 -23.41 -2.58 -26.01
CA THR A 866 -24.32 -2.20 -24.91
C THR A 866 -23.87 -2.70 -23.55
N LEU A 867 -22.85 -3.55 -23.50
CA LEU A 867 -22.33 -4.17 -22.31
C LEU A 867 -21.13 -3.37 -21.75
N THR A 868 -20.96 -3.42 -20.44
CA THR A 868 -19.73 -2.93 -19.78
C THR A 868 -18.53 -3.81 -20.14
N GLU A 869 -17.30 -3.31 -19.97
CA GLU A 869 -16.08 -4.09 -20.25
C GLU A 869 -16.06 -5.44 -19.54
N GLU A 870 -16.46 -5.49 -18.27
CA GLU A 870 -16.53 -6.74 -17.51
C GLU A 870 -17.59 -7.71 -18.08
N GLU A 871 -18.74 -7.20 -18.46
CA GLU A 871 -19.77 -8.01 -19.12
C GLU A 871 -19.32 -8.47 -20.51
N GLN A 872 -18.69 -7.62 -21.29
CA GLN A 872 -18.13 -7.99 -22.60
C GLN A 872 -17.14 -9.15 -22.48
N LYS A 873 -16.25 -9.07 -21.49
CA LYS A 873 -15.26 -10.12 -21.19
C LYS A 873 -15.95 -11.48 -20.90
N LEU A 874 -16.94 -11.46 -19.99
CA LEU A 874 -17.65 -12.66 -19.58
C LEU A 874 -18.53 -13.23 -20.68
N VAL A 875 -19.33 -12.37 -21.33
CA VAL A 875 -20.24 -12.77 -22.41
C VAL A 875 -19.45 -13.27 -23.62
N GLY A 876 -18.37 -12.58 -23.99
CA GLY A 876 -17.52 -12.96 -25.12
C GLY A 876 -16.86 -14.31 -24.92
N SER A 877 -16.28 -14.54 -23.74
CA SER A 877 -15.68 -15.84 -23.40
C SER A 877 -16.73 -16.95 -23.33
N SER A 878 -17.91 -16.68 -22.74
CA SER A 878 -19.01 -17.66 -22.66
C SER A 878 -19.59 -18.00 -24.04
N LEU A 879 -19.83 -16.98 -24.88
CA LEU A 879 -20.34 -17.18 -26.23
C LEU A 879 -19.38 -18.06 -27.06
N LEU A 880 -18.10 -17.73 -27.06
CA LEU A 880 -17.10 -18.52 -27.80
C LEU A 880 -17.02 -19.97 -27.30
N ARG A 881 -17.11 -20.20 -26.00
CA ARG A 881 -17.13 -21.56 -25.42
C ARG A 881 -18.37 -22.34 -25.84
N LEU A 882 -19.56 -21.73 -25.78
CA LEU A 882 -20.81 -22.36 -26.18
C LEU A 882 -20.80 -22.72 -27.67
N LEU A 883 -20.39 -21.78 -28.53
CA LEU A 883 -20.25 -22.02 -29.98
C LEU A 883 -19.21 -23.10 -30.26
N ALA A 884 -18.08 -23.10 -29.56
CA ALA A 884 -17.04 -24.11 -29.69
C ALA A 884 -17.53 -25.52 -29.33
N ALA A 885 -18.27 -25.64 -28.22
CA ALA A 885 -18.83 -26.92 -27.79
C ALA A 885 -19.92 -27.43 -28.76
N GLN A 886 -20.66 -26.53 -29.43
CA GLN A 886 -21.63 -26.89 -30.45
C GLN A 886 -20.96 -27.25 -31.78
N MET A 887 -19.87 -26.58 -32.13
CA MET A 887 -19.09 -26.80 -33.36
C MET A 887 -18.42 -28.18 -33.34
N ASN A 888 -17.81 -28.52 -32.20
CA ASN A 888 -17.11 -29.78 -31.99
C ASN A 888 -17.31 -30.28 -30.55
N PRO A 889 -18.37 -31.07 -30.30
CA PRO A 889 -18.66 -31.55 -28.95
C PRO A 889 -17.60 -32.51 -28.38
N GLU A 890 -16.88 -33.24 -29.23
CA GLU A 890 -15.82 -34.15 -28.78
C GLU A 890 -14.52 -33.44 -28.44
N ASN A 891 -14.24 -32.30 -29.12
CA ASN A 891 -13.04 -31.49 -28.88
C ASN A 891 -13.39 -29.99 -28.95
N PRO A 892 -13.85 -29.40 -27.85
CA PRO A 892 -14.20 -27.97 -27.82
C PRO A 892 -13.06 -27.02 -28.15
N ALA A 893 -11.79 -27.40 -27.93
CA ALA A 893 -10.63 -26.60 -28.31
C ALA A 893 -10.52 -26.49 -29.85
N LEU A 894 -10.71 -27.61 -30.56
CA LEU A 894 -10.77 -27.60 -32.01
C LEU A 894 -12.00 -26.84 -32.49
N GLY A 895 -13.14 -27.02 -31.84
CA GLY A 895 -14.38 -26.27 -32.17
C GLY A 895 -14.20 -24.77 -32.04
N ARG A 896 -13.45 -24.30 -31.04
CA ARG A 896 -13.11 -22.89 -30.89
C ARG A 896 -12.31 -22.35 -32.05
N TYR A 897 -11.28 -23.10 -32.47
CA TYR A 897 -10.49 -22.74 -33.64
C TYR A 897 -11.36 -22.65 -34.91
N GLU A 898 -12.27 -23.63 -35.12
CA GLU A 898 -13.19 -23.64 -36.24
C GLU A 898 -14.15 -22.45 -36.23
N VAL A 899 -14.74 -22.10 -35.07
CA VAL A 899 -15.61 -20.92 -34.90
C VAL A 899 -14.86 -19.63 -35.24
N ILE A 900 -13.66 -19.47 -34.71
CA ILE A 900 -12.84 -18.28 -34.95
C ILE A 900 -12.42 -18.19 -36.41
N SER A 901 -12.06 -19.31 -37.03
CA SER A 901 -11.71 -19.37 -38.45
C SER A 901 -12.88 -18.96 -39.36
N LEU A 902 -14.11 -19.32 -39.00
CA LEU A 902 -15.30 -18.86 -39.73
C LEU A 902 -15.50 -17.34 -39.59
N ILE A 903 -15.30 -16.80 -38.38
CA ILE A 903 -15.43 -15.35 -38.11
C ILE A 903 -14.35 -14.57 -38.91
N ASP A 904 -13.11 -15.03 -38.90
CA ASP A 904 -11.99 -14.43 -39.64
C ASP A 904 -12.18 -14.51 -41.13
N ALA A 905 -12.70 -15.65 -41.61
CA ALA A 905 -13.07 -15.84 -43.04
C ALA A 905 -14.33 -15.05 -43.42
N ARG A 906 -14.92 -14.28 -42.48
CA ARG A 906 -16.17 -13.51 -42.64
C ARG A 906 -17.36 -14.38 -43.12
N GLN A 907 -17.37 -15.64 -42.71
CA GLN A 907 -18.46 -16.57 -43.02
C GLN A 907 -19.55 -16.46 -41.94
N SER A 908 -20.80 -16.81 -42.29
CA SER A 908 -21.94 -16.83 -41.36
C SER A 908 -21.83 -18.02 -40.40
N LEU A 909 -21.93 -17.77 -39.12
CA LEU A 909 -22.00 -18.82 -38.09
C LEU A 909 -23.32 -19.58 -38.15
N ARG A 910 -24.43 -18.88 -38.48
CA ARG A 910 -25.75 -19.49 -38.67
C ARG A 910 -25.81 -20.51 -39.79
N ASN A 911 -25.05 -20.30 -40.86
CA ASN A 911 -25.00 -21.29 -41.97
C ASN A 911 -24.40 -22.62 -41.53
N ARG A 912 -23.57 -22.65 -40.46
CA ARG A 912 -22.93 -23.85 -39.97
C ARG A 912 -23.61 -24.40 -38.72
N LEU A 913 -24.06 -23.55 -37.82
CA LEU A 913 -24.60 -23.89 -36.49
C LEU A 913 -26.13 -23.70 -36.42
N GLY A 914 -26.77 -23.12 -37.42
CA GLY A 914 -28.23 -22.90 -37.41
C GLY A 914 -28.70 -21.96 -36.30
N ALA A 915 -29.86 -22.26 -35.75
CA ALA A 915 -30.48 -21.49 -34.65
C ALA A 915 -29.74 -21.59 -33.31
N SER A 916 -28.78 -22.51 -33.19
CA SER A 916 -28.00 -22.64 -31.95
C SER A 916 -27.11 -21.45 -31.64
N VAL A 917 -26.81 -20.61 -32.65
CA VAL A 917 -26.11 -19.32 -32.43
C VAL A 917 -26.94 -18.37 -31.58
N ASP A 918 -28.26 -18.27 -31.86
CA ASP A 918 -29.17 -17.41 -31.09
C ASP A 918 -29.32 -17.90 -29.65
N GLU A 919 -29.40 -19.21 -29.48
CA GLU A 919 -29.46 -19.79 -28.14
C GLU A 919 -28.17 -19.61 -27.36
N ALA A 920 -27.00 -19.80 -28.00
CA ALA A 920 -25.71 -19.55 -27.37
C ALA A 920 -25.56 -18.09 -26.95
N LEU A 921 -25.98 -17.14 -27.81
CA LEU A 921 -25.96 -15.72 -27.48
C LEU A 921 -26.91 -15.41 -26.30
N ARG A 922 -28.12 -15.91 -26.35
CA ARG A 922 -29.11 -15.72 -25.28
C ARG A 922 -28.61 -16.27 -23.95
N VAL A 923 -28.08 -17.48 -23.95
CA VAL A 923 -27.48 -18.11 -22.75
C VAL A 923 -26.29 -17.32 -22.24
N ALA A 924 -25.37 -16.88 -23.14
CA ALA A 924 -24.20 -16.10 -22.75
C ALA A 924 -24.60 -14.75 -22.12
N VAL A 925 -25.60 -14.06 -22.64
CA VAL A 925 -26.10 -12.79 -22.11
C VAL A 925 -26.89 -12.98 -20.83
N THR A 926 -27.77 -13.98 -20.75
CA THR A 926 -28.58 -14.27 -19.57
C THR A 926 -27.69 -14.76 -18.42
N ASN A 927 -26.75 -15.66 -18.71
CA ASN A 927 -25.80 -16.16 -17.75
C ASN A 927 -24.69 -15.13 -17.41
N SER A 928 -24.56 -14.01 -18.10
CA SER A 928 -23.69 -12.94 -17.62
C SER A 928 -24.21 -12.35 -16.31
N SER A 929 -25.51 -12.37 -16.10
CA SER A 929 -26.11 -12.08 -14.78
C SER A 929 -26.00 -13.28 -13.82
N GLU A 930 -25.95 -14.52 -14.33
CA GLU A 930 -25.87 -15.76 -13.56
C GLU A 930 -24.52 -16.48 -13.66
N ALA A 931 -23.68 -16.26 -14.68
CA ALA A 931 -22.37 -16.90 -14.91
C ALA A 931 -21.29 -16.51 -13.89
N ARG A 932 -21.64 -15.66 -12.95
CA ARG A 932 -20.90 -15.46 -11.71
C ARG A 932 -21.00 -16.65 -10.76
N ALA A 933 -21.82 -17.65 -11.07
CA ALA A 933 -22.19 -18.75 -10.19
C ALA A 933 -21.80 -20.15 -10.70
N ILE A 934 -21.09 -20.29 -11.83
CA ILE A 934 -20.60 -21.63 -12.21
C ILE A 934 -19.23 -21.85 -11.58
N PRO A 935 -19.13 -22.60 -10.47
CA PRO A 935 -17.83 -23.02 -9.98
C PRO A 935 -17.21 -23.91 -11.06
N PHE A 936 -16.02 -23.50 -11.50
CA PHE A 936 -15.16 -24.36 -12.32
C PHE A 936 -14.90 -25.65 -11.51
N LYS A 937 -15.56 -26.74 -11.88
CA LYS A 937 -15.14 -28.05 -11.40
C LYS A 937 -13.88 -28.40 -12.19
N PRO A 938 -12.72 -28.52 -11.55
CA PRO A 938 -11.58 -29.11 -12.21
C PRO A 938 -12.01 -30.49 -12.69
N LEU A 939 -11.83 -30.75 -13.97
CA LEU A 939 -12.03 -32.08 -14.55
C LEU A 939 -11.14 -33.03 -13.73
N LYS A 940 -11.79 -34.12 -13.19
CA LYS A 940 -11.10 -35.14 -12.41
C LYS A 940 -10.11 -35.91 -13.25
#